data_441678cb30a8b3a0a7ebd4c134b42a9c
#
_entry.id   441678cb30a8b3a0a7ebd4c134b42a9c
#
_cell.length_a   1.000
_cell.length_b   1.000
_cell.length_c   1.000
_cell.angle_alpha   90.00
_cell.angle_beta   90.00
_cell.angle_gamma   90.00
#
_symmetry.space_group_name_H-M   'P 1'
#
loop_
_entity.id
_entity.type
_entity.pdbx_description
1 polymer ?
#
loop_
_entity_poly.entity_id
_entity_poly.type
_entity_poly.pdbx_seq_one_letter_code
_entity_poly.pdbx_strand_id
1 'polypeptide(L)'
;MLGRSSRKPKRPLECAVTGFPRRRSTVAVMLCAVCVTLAPIGHAAAAPLSLLDRNGSYVSIEPYAPNIVRVTLSVEKNLALAAPSYGFIGTADAAGWTHQTTVLGDVFSSPAMSLEVKAQSPRSAPSQMERYFAPSLPPVSLQVRTPGGAPILEMAGWEMAPHTVNGEKTFRAGASFNAPADEHYYGLGQNQQGILDYRGRTIDCKHNYDAAAGETVCVPFLVTNKGYGIVWDNPSETVVSAGVNGRTTWQSNVGERVSYFVITGTTPDELYAGYRKITGVTPLPPKAAFGYIQSKARYETQQQVLDVADGYRKRSYPLDIMVVDWFYWTRMGQLDFDPAAFPDPAAMNAKLHEQGVHSLISVWPRFEKESRYFDFLAAQGWLLKDRDGNPVDGLRERSDRAGALIDSTNSQAREWYWDRIRDNIASQGFDWFWLDETEPDLVPDGYFYSIGSGDRYHNLYPLVHTQGVSEGSRRDRPNKRNLILARAAFLGAQRYGSLFWSSDIAPTWEALERQVPTGLDFTASGLAYWGNDIGGWQELPQQHTPEHKPLLDPSDAGGLVGHNDDYPELVTRWYEYATFTPTMRAHGSRGATEVWSYGKEAEAVISKYLRLRYTLIPYIYSLGMHTYDTGAPFMRALFMDFPNDTNVANIGDEYMFGPAFLVAPVTQQGRESRRVYLPAGSDWYNYWTHEKLKGGQTVEAAAPIEIIPLFVRAGSIIPLGIDIQNTAAPQPLKEVRVYPGKSADFTLYDDDGVSYDYEKGKGRTTHLHWNEERQELTAEGAMPGRSLKELVKVIP
;
A
#
# COMPACT_ATOMS: atom_id res chain seq x y z
N MET A 1 7.02 -47.45 -59.74
CA MET A 1 6.26 -48.72 -59.93
C MET A 1 5.15 -48.71 -58.87
N LEU A 2 3.95 -48.44 -59.30
CA LEU A 2 2.75 -49.29 -59.39
C LEU A 2 2.33 -49.85 -58.00
N GLY A 3 1.15 -49.65 -57.43
CA GLY A 3 -0.13 -49.38 -58.03
C GLY A 3 -1.21 -49.04 -57.01
N ARG A 4 -2.21 -48.41 -57.56
CA ARG A 4 -3.50 -48.01 -56.99
C ARG A 4 -4.34 -49.20 -56.56
N SER A 5 -5.22 -49.01 -55.55
CA SER A 5 -6.61 -49.50 -55.68
C SER A 5 -7.55 -48.74 -54.71
N SER A 6 -8.54 -48.18 -55.28
CA SER A 6 -9.76 -47.51 -54.82
C SER A 6 -10.82 -48.53 -54.29
N ARG A 7 -11.72 -48.08 -53.38
CA ARG A 7 -13.18 -48.26 -53.48
C ARG A 7 -13.97 -47.56 -52.39
N LYS A 8 -14.84 -46.70 -52.77
CA LYS A 8 -16.06 -46.18 -52.05
C LYS A 8 -17.27 -47.13 -52.42
N PRO A 9 -18.52 -46.84 -52.07
CA PRO A 9 -19.22 -46.74 -50.76
C PRO A 9 -20.48 -47.66 -50.76
N LYS A 10 -21.22 -47.72 -49.63
CA LYS A 10 -22.68 -48.11 -49.69
C LYS A 10 -23.48 -47.49 -48.55
N ARG A 11 -24.52 -46.78 -48.90
CA ARG A 11 -25.81 -46.53 -48.20
C ARG A 11 -26.85 -47.55 -48.71
N PRO A 12 -28.11 -47.49 -48.29
CA PRO A 12 -28.83 -47.49 -47.02
C PRO A 12 -29.85 -48.62 -46.84
N LEU A 13 -30.60 -48.68 -45.75
CA LEU A 13 -31.91 -49.36 -45.78
C LEU A 13 -32.86 -48.76 -44.71
N GLU A 14 -34.00 -48.32 -45.22
CA GLU A 14 -35.23 -47.92 -44.54
C GLU A 14 -36.08 -49.17 -44.19
N CYS A 15 -36.99 -48.99 -43.26
CA CYS A 15 -38.40 -49.45 -43.19
C CYS A 15 -38.84 -49.50 -41.77
N ALA A 16 -39.98 -49.11 -41.34
CA ALA A 16 -41.23 -48.52 -41.71
C ALA A 16 -42.25 -48.77 -40.57
N VAL A 17 -42.92 -47.75 -40.12
CA VAL A 17 -44.36 -47.49 -39.88
C VAL A 17 -45.23 -48.54 -39.21
N THR A 18 -45.89 -48.15 -38.09
CA THR A 18 -47.32 -48.14 -37.75
C THR A 18 -47.48 -47.54 -36.35
N GLY A 19 -48.36 -46.62 -35.93
CA GLY A 19 -49.65 -46.16 -36.39
C GLY A 19 -50.52 -45.73 -35.16
N PHE A 20 -50.83 -44.47 -35.03
CA PHE A 20 -51.89 -43.65 -34.40
C PHE A 20 -52.69 -44.13 -33.15
N PRO A 21 -53.44 -43.26 -32.34
CA PRO A 21 -53.79 -41.86 -32.52
C PRO A 21 -53.73 -40.85 -31.29
N ARG A 22 -53.62 -39.60 -31.62
CA ARG A 22 -54.15 -38.36 -31.02
C ARG A 22 -54.71 -38.29 -29.61
N ARG A 23 -54.13 -37.38 -28.80
CA ARG A 23 -54.85 -36.29 -28.11
C ARG A 23 -53.98 -35.01 -28.01
N ARG A 24 -54.60 -33.87 -28.37
CA ARG A 24 -54.03 -32.52 -28.34
C ARG A 24 -53.90 -32.03 -26.92
N SER A 25 -52.79 -31.40 -26.53
CA SER A 25 -52.73 -30.32 -25.58
C SER A 25 -51.52 -29.45 -25.93
N THR A 26 -51.82 -28.24 -26.39
CA THR A 26 -50.88 -27.18 -26.76
C THR A 26 -50.28 -26.60 -25.48
N VAL A 27 -48.98 -26.79 -25.20
CA VAL A 27 -48.21 -25.95 -24.30
C VAL A 27 -47.11 -25.33 -25.12
N ALA A 28 -47.25 -24.02 -25.35
CA ALA A 28 -46.24 -23.21 -25.96
C ALA A 28 -45.11 -22.99 -24.94
N VAL A 29 -43.95 -23.60 -25.13
CA VAL A 29 -42.74 -23.25 -24.43
C VAL A 29 -42.11 -22.06 -25.12
N MET A 30 -42.33 -20.87 -24.55
CA MET A 30 -41.59 -19.65 -24.88
C MET A 30 -40.20 -19.80 -24.31
N LEU A 31 -39.20 -20.09 -25.14
CA LEU A 31 -37.79 -19.90 -24.80
C LEU A 31 -37.54 -18.38 -24.78
N CYS A 32 -37.61 -17.77 -23.59
CA CYS A 32 -36.98 -16.48 -23.37
C CYS A 32 -35.48 -16.70 -23.24
N ALA A 33 -34.75 -16.41 -24.30
CA ALA A 33 -33.33 -16.15 -24.23
C ALA A 33 -33.15 -14.84 -23.43
N VAL A 34 -32.86 -14.95 -22.14
CA VAL A 34 -32.40 -13.81 -21.34
C VAL A 34 -30.95 -13.57 -21.73
N CYS A 35 -30.73 -12.71 -22.70
CA CYS A 35 -29.44 -12.03 -22.83
C CYS A 35 -29.26 -11.14 -21.60
N VAL A 36 -28.58 -11.63 -20.58
CA VAL A 36 -28.03 -10.78 -19.53
C VAL A 36 -26.87 -10.04 -20.16
N THR A 37 -27.16 -8.90 -20.74
CA THR A 37 -26.13 -7.88 -20.96
C THR A 37 -25.74 -7.40 -19.57
N LEU A 38 -24.59 -7.86 -19.07
CA LEU A 38 -23.87 -7.20 -18.00
C LEU A 38 -23.47 -5.81 -18.53
N ALA A 39 -24.38 -4.86 -18.37
CA ALA A 39 -24.01 -3.46 -18.43
C ALA A 39 -22.96 -3.24 -17.34
N PRO A 40 -21.88 -2.49 -17.59
CA PRO A 40 -21.01 -2.05 -16.52
C PRO A 40 -21.92 -1.37 -15.48
N ILE A 41 -21.80 -1.78 -14.22
CA ILE A 41 -22.45 -1.09 -13.12
C ILE A 41 -21.74 0.28 -13.05
N GLY A 42 -22.19 1.18 -13.93
CA GLY A 42 -21.94 2.58 -13.75
C GLY A 42 -22.60 2.94 -12.42
N HIS A 43 -21.82 3.22 -11.41
CA HIS A 43 -22.32 3.83 -10.20
C HIS A 43 -23.07 5.08 -10.64
N ALA A 44 -24.39 5.06 -10.57
CA ALA A 44 -25.15 6.29 -10.73
C ALA A 44 -24.62 7.23 -9.65
N ALA A 45 -23.90 8.30 -10.07
CA ALA A 45 -23.42 9.30 -9.14
C ALA A 45 -24.62 9.78 -8.35
N ALA A 46 -24.58 9.63 -7.03
CA ALA A 46 -25.60 10.24 -6.17
C ALA A 46 -25.66 11.72 -6.51
N ALA A 47 -26.85 12.29 -6.60
CA ALA A 47 -26.99 13.70 -6.92
C ALA A 47 -26.19 14.52 -5.89
N PRO A 48 -25.37 15.48 -6.32
CA PRO A 48 -24.62 16.34 -5.40
C PRO A 48 -25.63 17.09 -4.51
N LEU A 49 -25.23 17.40 -3.26
CA LEU A 49 -26.06 18.22 -2.39
C LEU A 49 -26.36 19.57 -3.05
N SER A 50 -25.39 20.13 -3.77
CA SER A 50 -25.55 21.32 -4.58
C SER A 50 -24.57 21.41 -5.72
N LEU A 51 -25.02 21.89 -6.85
CA LEU A 51 -24.17 22.38 -7.94
C LEU A 51 -24.35 23.90 -8.04
N LEU A 52 -23.27 24.62 -7.80
CA LEU A 52 -23.24 26.07 -7.83
C LEU A 52 -22.64 26.56 -9.15
N ASP A 53 -23.25 27.52 -9.78
CA ASP A 53 -22.66 28.32 -10.88
C ASP A 53 -22.04 29.60 -10.31
N ARG A 54 -20.77 29.79 -10.53
CA ARG A 54 -19.97 30.94 -10.11
C ARG A 54 -19.42 31.64 -11.36
N ASN A 55 -20.32 32.28 -12.13
CA ASN A 55 -19.98 32.97 -13.38
C ASN A 55 -19.26 32.09 -14.42
N GLY A 56 -19.74 30.89 -14.62
CA GLY A 56 -19.18 29.92 -15.55
C GLY A 56 -18.10 28.95 -14.94
N SER A 57 -17.83 29.10 -13.64
CA SER A 57 -17.16 28.05 -12.87
C SER A 57 -18.22 27.24 -12.13
N TYR A 58 -18.33 25.97 -12.45
CA TYR A 58 -19.24 25.06 -11.77
C TYR A 58 -18.56 24.44 -10.55
N VAL A 59 -19.20 24.52 -9.39
CA VAL A 59 -18.73 23.96 -8.12
C VAL A 59 -19.73 22.91 -7.66
N SER A 60 -19.33 21.66 -7.61
CA SER A 60 -20.12 20.56 -7.06
C SER A 60 -19.67 20.27 -5.62
N ILE A 61 -20.63 20.16 -4.71
CA ILE A 61 -20.43 19.80 -3.31
C ILE A 61 -21.16 18.49 -3.06
N GLU A 62 -20.39 17.43 -2.74
CA GLU A 62 -20.89 16.06 -2.54
C GLU A 62 -20.44 15.54 -1.17
N PRO A 63 -21.31 15.48 -0.16
CA PRO A 63 -21.00 14.84 1.11
C PRO A 63 -20.92 13.31 0.99
N TYR A 64 -20.01 12.72 1.79
CA TYR A 64 -19.85 11.26 1.90
C TYR A 64 -20.05 10.77 3.34
N ALA A 65 -19.88 11.65 4.30
CA ALA A 65 -20.15 11.46 5.72
C ALA A 65 -20.24 12.85 6.39
N PRO A 66 -20.65 12.95 7.66
CA PRO A 66 -20.63 14.24 8.36
C PRO A 66 -19.28 14.96 8.35
N ASN A 67 -18.17 14.21 8.28
CA ASN A 67 -16.81 14.72 8.27
C ASN A 67 -16.09 14.57 6.92
N ILE A 68 -16.80 14.23 5.84
CA ILE A 68 -16.21 14.00 4.51
C ILE A 68 -17.03 14.71 3.44
N VAL A 69 -16.39 15.58 2.66
CA VAL A 69 -17.00 16.24 1.52
C VAL A 69 -16.07 16.17 0.32
N ARG A 70 -16.62 15.88 -0.85
CA ARG A 70 -15.94 16.04 -2.14
C ARG A 70 -16.29 17.42 -2.71
N VAL A 71 -15.27 18.12 -3.18
CA VAL A 71 -15.38 19.39 -3.91
C VAL A 71 -14.86 19.14 -5.33
N THR A 72 -15.68 19.50 -6.32
CA THR A 72 -15.27 19.43 -7.73
C THR A 72 -15.52 20.77 -8.41
N LEU A 73 -14.49 21.30 -9.07
CA LEU A 73 -14.54 22.53 -9.85
C LEU A 73 -14.24 22.23 -11.33
N SER A 74 -15.05 22.79 -12.24
CA SER A 74 -14.80 22.71 -13.68
C SER A 74 -15.44 23.90 -14.39
N VAL A 75 -14.95 24.18 -15.59
CA VAL A 75 -15.59 25.10 -16.53
C VAL A 75 -16.75 24.45 -17.30
N GLU A 76 -16.89 23.14 -17.17
CA GLU A 76 -17.93 22.33 -17.78
C GLU A 76 -18.80 21.66 -16.70
N LYS A 77 -20.12 21.84 -16.84
CA LYS A 77 -21.09 21.34 -15.87
C LYS A 77 -21.08 19.83 -15.71
N ASN A 78 -20.99 19.08 -16.81
CA ASN A 78 -20.94 17.62 -16.81
C ASN A 78 -19.68 17.09 -16.12
N LEU A 79 -18.54 17.75 -16.27
CA LEU A 79 -17.29 17.39 -15.63
C LEU A 79 -17.29 17.71 -14.12
N ALA A 80 -17.95 18.81 -13.71
CA ALA A 80 -18.17 19.09 -12.29
C ALA A 80 -19.05 18.04 -11.60
N LEU A 81 -19.94 17.38 -12.35
CA LEU A 81 -20.84 16.32 -11.87
C LEU A 81 -20.28 14.90 -12.07
N ALA A 82 -19.16 14.74 -12.72
CA ALA A 82 -18.61 13.43 -13.02
C ALA A 82 -18.16 12.70 -11.74
N ALA A 83 -18.36 11.37 -11.71
CA ALA A 83 -17.99 10.51 -10.60
C ALA A 83 -16.49 10.64 -10.26
N PRO A 84 -16.06 10.32 -9.03
CA PRO A 84 -14.64 10.24 -8.67
C PRO A 84 -13.92 9.16 -9.48
N SER A 85 -12.57 9.22 -9.48
CA SER A 85 -11.73 8.31 -10.24
C SER A 85 -11.68 6.89 -9.61
N TYR A 86 -10.89 6.00 -10.20
CA TYR A 86 -10.81 4.57 -9.87
C TYR A 86 -10.39 4.24 -8.42
N GLY A 87 -9.71 5.16 -7.73
CA GLY A 87 -9.28 4.96 -6.34
C GLY A 87 -10.44 4.89 -5.34
N PHE A 88 -11.60 5.41 -5.72
CA PHE A 88 -12.74 5.59 -4.82
C PHE A 88 -13.84 4.57 -5.05
N ILE A 89 -14.39 4.03 -3.96
CA ILE A 89 -15.53 3.11 -3.95
C ILE A 89 -16.67 3.58 -3.04
N GLY A 90 -16.43 4.61 -2.21
CA GLY A 90 -17.45 5.20 -1.36
C GLY A 90 -18.58 5.84 -2.19
N THR A 91 -19.76 5.88 -1.62
CA THR A 91 -20.93 6.54 -2.22
C THR A 91 -21.25 7.82 -1.46
N ALA A 92 -21.70 8.84 -2.18
CA ALA A 92 -22.14 10.08 -1.58
C ALA A 92 -23.35 9.85 -0.64
N ASP A 93 -23.29 10.47 0.54
CA ASP A 93 -24.32 10.41 1.56
C ASP A 93 -24.46 11.78 2.21
N ALA A 94 -25.58 12.44 1.98
CA ALA A 94 -25.89 13.76 2.51
C ALA A 94 -26.63 13.75 3.86
N ALA A 95 -26.75 12.57 4.50
CA ALA A 95 -27.40 12.47 5.79
C ALA A 95 -26.72 13.35 6.84
N GLY A 96 -27.49 14.16 7.55
CA GLY A 96 -26.99 15.10 8.55
C GLY A 96 -26.40 16.39 8.00
N TRP A 97 -26.38 16.60 6.68
CA TRP A 97 -25.99 17.84 6.09
C TRP A 97 -27.16 18.79 5.81
N THR A 98 -26.90 20.08 5.91
CA THR A 98 -27.85 21.15 5.57
C THR A 98 -27.18 22.13 4.59
N HIS A 99 -27.99 22.80 3.77
CA HIS A 99 -27.53 23.84 2.85
C HIS A 99 -28.35 25.12 3.05
N GLN A 100 -27.67 26.25 3.17
CA GLN A 100 -28.26 27.58 3.28
C GLN A 100 -27.59 28.54 2.30
N THR A 101 -28.39 29.23 1.52
CA THR A 101 -27.90 30.32 0.68
C THR A 101 -28.11 31.64 1.40
N THR A 102 -27.05 32.43 1.51
CA THR A 102 -27.03 33.77 2.13
C THR A 102 -26.52 34.81 1.14
N VAL A 103 -26.57 36.08 1.52
CA VAL A 103 -25.96 37.17 0.72
C VAL A 103 -24.44 37.07 0.62
N LEU A 104 -23.79 36.32 1.53
CA LEU A 104 -22.34 36.10 1.57
C LEU A 104 -21.91 34.86 0.78
N GLY A 105 -22.82 33.96 0.46
CA GLY A 105 -22.58 32.74 -0.27
C GLY A 105 -23.42 31.55 0.20
N ASP A 106 -23.01 30.38 -0.16
CA ASP A 106 -23.67 29.13 0.19
C ASP A 106 -22.90 28.45 1.34
N VAL A 107 -23.63 28.05 2.37
CA VAL A 107 -23.07 27.38 3.55
C VAL A 107 -23.67 26.00 3.64
N PHE A 108 -22.79 24.98 3.65
CA PHE A 108 -23.10 23.57 3.86
C PHE A 108 -22.62 23.19 5.25
N SER A 109 -23.47 22.61 6.06
CA SER A 109 -23.12 22.30 7.46
C SER A 109 -23.53 20.88 7.85
N SER A 110 -22.69 20.24 8.64
CA SER A 110 -22.89 18.98 9.32
C SER A 110 -22.52 19.08 10.81
N PRO A 111 -22.74 18.06 11.64
CA PRO A 111 -22.22 18.04 13.00
C PRO A 111 -20.70 18.10 13.12
N ALA A 112 -19.94 17.71 12.08
CA ALA A 112 -18.47 17.59 12.10
C ALA A 112 -17.74 18.74 11.42
N MET A 113 -18.38 19.46 10.46
CA MET A 113 -17.76 20.58 9.77
C MET A 113 -18.78 21.49 9.09
N SER A 114 -18.35 22.68 8.71
CA SER A 114 -19.06 23.52 7.74
C SER A 114 -18.17 23.91 6.57
N LEU A 115 -18.78 24.01 5.39
CA LEU A 115 -18.14 24.43 4.15
C LEU A 115 -18.88 25.68 3.64
N GLU A 116 -18.15 26.78 3.48
CA GLU A 116 -18.66 28.02 2.91
C GLU A 116 -18.10 28.21 1.50
N VAL A 117 -18.97 28.41 0.50
CA VAL A 117 -18.61 28.81 -0.85
C VAL A 117 -19.10 30.26 -1.03
N LYS A 118 -18.16 31.20 -1.00
CA LYS A 118 -18.50 32.64 -1.01
C LYS A 118 -19.26 33.03 -2.28
N ALA A 119 -20.18 33.95 -2.13
CA ALA A 119 -20.81 34.62 -3.25
C ALA A 119 -19.76 35.40 -4.04
N GLN A 120 -19.90 35.42 -5.34
CA GLN A 120 -19.04 36.25 -6.18
C GLN A 120 -19.59 37.66 -6.25
N SER A 121 -18.71 38.67 -6.11
CA SER A 121 -19.05 40.02 -6.51
C SER A 121 -19.35 40.04 -8.02
N PRO A 122 -20.35 40.78 -8.48
CA PRO A 122 -20.60 40.99 -9.90
C PRO A 122 -19.30 41.43 -10.57
N ARG A 123 -18.81 40.67 -11.52
CA ARG A 123 -17.60 41.00 -12.26
C ARG A 123 -17.91 42.19 -13.15
N SER A 124 -17.18 43.29 -13.03
CA SER A 124 -17.10 44.29 -14.08
C SER A 124 -16.62 43.59 -15.37
N ALA A 125 -17.21 43.94 -16.51
CA ALA A 125 -16.81 43.34 -17.80
C ALA A 125 -15.28 43.38 -17.94
N PRO A 126 -14.63 42.26 -18.34
CA PRO A 126 -13.17 42.18 -18.41
C PRO A 126 -12.66 43.30 -19.31
N SER A 127 -11.64 44.02 -18.87
CA SER A 127 -10.96 45.04 -19.66
C SER A 127 -10.39 44.42 -20.96
N GLN A 128 -10.18 45.27 -21.97
CA GLN A 128 -9.63 44.80 -23.25
C GLN A 128 -8.26 44.12 -23.07
N MET A 129 -7.48 44.48 -22.05
CA MET A 129 -6.20 43.90 -21.68
C MET A 129 -6.36 42.54 -21.04
N GLU A 130 -7.35 42.30 -20.19
CA GLU A 130 -7.65 41.00 -19.58
C GLU A 130 -8.12 39.94 -20.60
N ARG A 131 -8.65 40.35 -21.75
CA ARG A 131 -8.99 39.45 -22.87
C ARG A 131 -7.78 39.00 -23.67
N TYR A 132 -6.67 39.73 -23.63
CA TYR A 132 -5.43 39.40 -24.32
C TYR A 132 -4.50 38.49 -23.48
N PHE A 133 -4.57 38.59 -22.15
CA PHE A 133 -3.79 37.70 -21.24
C PHE A 133 -4.76 36.70 -20.66
N ALA A 134 -4.76 35.48 -21.18
CA ALA A 134 -5.54 34.30 -20.83
C ALA A 134 -6.74 34.55 -19.88
N PRO A 135 -7.97 34.16 -20.20
CA PRO A 135 -9.11 34.43 -19.33
C PRO A 135 -8.84 33.81 -17.95
N SER A 136 -8.55 34.66 -16.96
CA SER A 136 -8.48 34.19 -15.60
C SER A 136 -9.83 33.57 -15.25
N LEU A 137 -9.79 32.30 -14.77
CA LEU A 137 -11.02 31.65 -14.29
C LEU A 137 -11.72 32.52 -13.24
N PRO A 138 -13.05 32.54 -13.20
CA PRO A 138 -13.76 33.22 -12.14
C PRO A 138 -13.27 32.70 -10.79
N PRO A 139 -12.89 33.61 -9.86
CA PRO A 139 -12.38 33.16 -8.56
C PRO A 139 -13.48 32.43 -7.80
N VAL A 140 -13.15 31.24 -7.29
CA VAL A 140 -13.97 30.54 -6.32
C VAL A 140 -13.25 30.60 -4.99
N SER A 141 -13.90 31.10 -3.96
CA SER A 141 -13.39 31.12 -2.59
C SER A 141 -14.19 30.11 -1.77
N LEU A 142 -13.49 29.18 -1.14
CA LEU A 142 -14.06 28.12 -0.35
C LEU A 142 -13.33 28.01 0.99
N GLN A 143 -14.08 27.84 2.07
CA GLN A 143 -13.51 27.72 3.41
C GLN A 143 -14.19 26.57 4.17
N VAL A 144 -13.38 25.71 4.76
CA VAL A 144 -13.81 24.64 5.68
C VAL A 144 -13.53 25.07 7.12
N ARG A 145 -14.50 24.84 7.99
CA ARG A 145 -14.44 25.19 9.41
C ARG A 145 -14.76 24.01 10.29
N THR A 146 -14.20 23.98 11.49
CA THR A 146 -14.61 23.08 12.56
C THR A 146 -16.04 23.42 13.04
N PRO A 147 -16.70 22.55 13.80
CA PRO A 147 -17.98 22.86 14.44
C PRO A 147 -17.94 24.10 15.33
N GLY A 148 -16.79 24.39 15.94
CA GLY A 148 -16.54 25.60 16.74
C GLY A 148 -16.34 26.89 15.91
N GLY A 149 -16.42 26.79 14.56
CA GLY A 149 -16.34 27.92 13.65
C GLY A 149 -14.91 28.37 13.27
N ALA A 150 -13.86 27.71 13.79
CA ALA A 150 -12.48 28.00 13.41
C ALA A 150 -12.18 27.54 11.98
N PRO A 151 -11.57 28.36 11.11
CA PRO A 151 -11.16 27.94 9.77
C PRO A 151 -9.98 26.95 9.90
N ILE A 152 -10.08 25.84 9.14
CA ILE A 152 -9.01 24.83 9.07
C ILE A 152 -8.44 24.69 7.67
N LEU A 153 -9.22 25.02 6.64
CA LEU A 153 -8.77 24.99 5.24
C LEU A 153 -9.43 26.15 4.50
N GLU A 154 -8.64 26.95 3.79
CA GLU A 154 -9.14 28.04 2.97
C GLU A 154 -8.53 27.96 1.58
N MET A 155 -9.36 27.80 0.55
CA MET A 155 -8.92 27.79 -0.83
C MET A 155 -8.63 29.25 -1.28
N ALA A 156 -7.40 29.46 -1.74
CA ALA A 156 -6.91 30.74 -2.20
C ALA A 156 -7.16 30.97 -3.69
N GLY A 157 -7.31 29.86 -4.46
CA GLY A 157 -7.59 29.92 -5.88
C GLY A 157 -7.59 28.53 -6.51
N TRP A 158 -8.00 28.47 -7.77
CA TRP A 158 -7.95 27.30 -8.61
C TRP A 158 -7.58 27.68 -10.04
N GLU A 159 -7.09 26.74 -10.82
CA GLU A 159 -6.70 26.97 -12.21
C GLU A 159 -7.03 25.79 -13.11
N MET A 160 -7.32 26.10 -14.36
CA MET A 160 -7.34 25.17 -15.48
C MET A 160 -6.66 25.86 -16.65
N ALA A 161 -5.35 25.68 -16.79
CA ALA A 161 -4.56 26.27 -17.85
C ALA A 161 -4.52 25.34 -19.07
N PRO A 162 -4.91 25.78 -20.29
CA PRO A 162 -4.79 24.96 -21.49
C PRO A 162 -3.40 24.38 -21.65
N HIS A 163 -3.32 23.08 -21.87
CA HIS A 163 -2.09 22.33 -21.95
C HIS A 163 -2.16 21.32 -23.08
N THR A 164 -0.99 20.99 -23.66
CA THR A 164 -0.88 19.90 -24.62
C THR A 164 0.30 19.02 -24.21
N VAL A 165 0.05 17.76 -23.96
CA VAL A 165 1.06 16.78 -23.58
C VAL A 165 0.98 15.61 -24.56
N ASN A 166 2.11 15.24 -25.17
CA ASN A 166 2.18 14.16 -26.17
C ASN A 166 1.06 14.22 -27.23
N GLY A 167 0.66 15.47 -27.63
CA GLY A 167 -0.40 15.74 -28.61
C GLY A 167 -1.84 15.61 -28.11
N GLU A 168 -2.06 15.27 -26.83
CA GLU A 168 -3.37 15.36 -26.18
C GLU A 168 -3.62 16.79 -25.72
N LYS A 169 -4.75 17.38 -26.18
CA LYS A 169 -5.21 18.68 -25.68
C LYS A 169 -5.95 18.48 -24.36
N THR A 170 -5.51 19.14 -23.31
CA THR A 170 -6.02 19.00 -21.96
C THR A 170 -5.81 20.30 -21.18
N PHE A 171 -5.87 20.24 -19.85
CA PHE A 171 -5.52 21.35 -18.96
C PHE A 171 -4.51 20.89 -17.92
N ARG A 172 -3.65 21.79 -17.47
CA ARG A 172 -3.11 21.72 -16.11
C ARG A 172 -4.21 22.14 -15.17
N ALA A 173 -4.56 21.25 -14.24
CA ALA A 173 -5.64 21.48 -13.30
C ALA A 173 -5.08 21.57 -11.88
N GLY A 174 -5.37 22.66 -11.18
CA GLY A 174 -4.79 22.89 -9.87
C GLY A 174 -5.64 23.70 -8.92
N ALA A 175 -5.33 23.61 -7.63
CA ALA A 175 -5.87 24.43 -6.57
C ALA A 175 -4.76 24.86 -5.60
N SER A 176 -4.95 26.01 -4.96
CA SER A 176 -4.08 26.53 -3.93
C SER A 176 -4.87 26.85 -2.66
N PHE A 177 -4.26 26.55 -1.51
CA PHE A 177 -4.83 26.76 -0.19
C PHE A 177 -3.90 27.64 0.65
N ASN A 178 -4.45 28.42 1.57
CA ASN A 178 -3.66 29.15 2.55
C ASN A 178 -2.96 28.16 3.48
N ALA A 179 -1.70 28.43 3.82
CA ALA A 179 -0.87 27.60 4.65
C ALA A 179 -0.35 28.38 5.86
N PRO A 180 -1.03 28.32 7.03
CA PRO A 180 -0.56 28.94 8.27
C PRO A 180 0.86 28.49 8.65
N ALA A 181 1.59 29.37 9.39
CA ALA A 181 3.01 29.12 9.68
C ALA A 181 3.27 27.90 10.56
N ASP A 182 2.28 27.46 11.33
CA ASP A 182 2.31 26.33 12.25
C ASP A 182 1.59 25.08 11.70
N GLU A 183 1.38 25.01 10.39
CA GLU A 183 0.80 23.86 9.73
C GLU A 183 1.91 22.96 9.19
N HIS A 184 1.80 21.65 9.46
CA HIS A 184 2.71 20.59 9.04
C HIS A 184 2.00 19.60 8.14
N TYR A 185 2.74 18.98 7.22
CA TYR A 185 2.20 18.20 6.10
C TYR A 185 2.89 16.86 5.97
N TYR A 186 2.12 15.76 5.90
CA TYR A 186 2.58 14.39 5.90
C TYR A 186 1.85 13.56 4.85
N GLY A 187 2.40 12.41 4.47
CA GLY A 187 1.77 11.47 3.56
C GLY A 187 2.28 11.56 2.13
N LEU A 188 1.41 11.64 1.13
CA LEU A 188 1.72 11.65 -0.31
C LEU A 188 2.38 10.36 -0.84
N GLY A 189 2.35 9.27 -0.07
CA GLY A 189 2.95 8.00 -0.45
C GLY A 189 4.39 7.86 0.02
N GLN A 190 5.24 7.27 -0.80
CA GLN A 190 6.64 7.01 -0.52
C GLN A 190 7.51 8.03 -1.24
N ASN A 191 8.35 8.73 -0.47
CA ASN A 191 9.31 9.67 -1.03
C ASN A 191 10.68 9.45 -0.38
N GLN A 192 11.68 9.13 -1.18
CA GLN A 192 13.00 8.69 -0.72
C GLN A 192 13.94 9.83 -0.29
N GLN A 193 13.43 11.04 -0.09
CA GLN A 193 14.25 12.17 0.35
C GLN A 193 14.63 12.12 1.85
N GLY A 194 14.04 11.20 2.63
CA GLY A 194 14.32 11.09 4.07
C GLY A 194 13.76 12.24 4.91
N ILE A 195 12.60 12.77 4.54
CA ILE A 195 11.92 13.91 5.15
C ILE A 195 10.53 13.46 5.56
N LEU A 196 10.12 13.73 6.80
CA LEU A 196 8.77 13.45 7.29
C LEU A 196 7.82 14.63 7.06
N ASP A 197 8.21 15.83 7.45
CA ASP A 197 7.36 17.02 7.31
C ASP A 197 7.68 17.75 5.99
N TYR A 198 6.73 17.78 5.09
CA TYR A 198 6.90 18.43 3.79
C TYR A 198 6.73 19.95 3.80
N ARG A 199 6.57 20.59 4.97
CA ARG A 199 6.47 22.03 5.01
C ARG A 199 7.65 22.73 4.34
N GLY A 200 7.36 23.66 3.40
CA GLY A 200 8.36 24.36 2.61
C GLY A 200 9.00 23.55 1.49
N ARG A 201 8.42 22.38 1.17
CA ARG A 201 8.92 21.46 0.12
C ARG A 201 7.94 21.38 -1.05
N THR A 202 8.49 20.98 -2.19
CA THR A 202 7.73 20.60 -3.39
C THR A 202 7.99 19.13 -3.65
N ILE A 203 6.92 18.36 -3.82
CA ILE A 203 6.93 16.91 -4.00
C ILE A 203 6.29 16.59 -5.35
N ASP A 204 7.00 15.81 -6.16
CA ASP A 204 6.43 15.22 -7.37
C ASP A 204 5.69 13.94 -6.99
N CYS A 205 4.37 13.99 -7.06
CA CYS A 205 3.51 12.84 -6.88
C CYS A 205 3.36 12.10 -8.21
N LYS A 206 4.39 11.34 -8.55
CA LYS A 206 4.51 10.49 -9.73
C LYS A 206 5.24 9.22 -9.33
N HIS A 207 4.80 8.07 -9.84
CA HIS A 207 5.61 6.86 -9.74
C HIS A 207 6.89 7.08 -10.53
N ASN A 208 8.01 6.87 -9.88
CA ASN A 208 9.32 7.01 -10.49
C ASN A 208 10.29 6.04 -9.81
N TYR A 209 10.88 5.15 -10.61
CA TYR A 209 11.90 4.23 -10.17
C TYR A 209 13.23 4.96 -9.99
N ASP A 210 13.68 5.05 -8.76
CA ASP A 210 15.00 5.59 -8.41
C ASP A 210 15.77 4.53 -7.62
N ALA A 211 16.67 3.83 -8.30
CA ALA A 211 17.41 2.70 -7.75
C ALA A 211 18.31 3.04 -6.55
N ALA A 212 18.71 4.29 -6.38
CA ALA A 212 19.61 4.67 -5.29
C ALA A 212 18.91 4.77 -3.94
N ALA A 213 17.80 5.46 -3.95
CA ALA A 213 17.03 5.78 -2.76
C ALA A 213 15.74 4.94 -2.66
N GLY A 214 15.49 4.09 -3.66
CA GLY A 214 14.27 3.34 -3.86
C GLY A 214 13.29 4.05 -4.80
N GLU A 215 12.08 3.59 -4.84
CA GLU A 215 11.03 4.12 -5.70
C GLU A 215 10.25 5.26 -5.03
N THR A 216 9.83 6.24 -5.82
CA THR A 216 8.80 7.20 -5.42
C THR A 216 7.43 6.63 -5.78
N VAL A 217 6.55 6.45 -4.80
CA VAL A 217 5.19 5.96 -4.95
C VAL A 217 4.21 7.07 -4.61
N CYS A 218 3.43 7.50 -5.58
CA CYS A 218 2.42 8.54 -5.38
C CYS A 218 1.13 7.98 -4.80
N VAL A 219 0.77 8.42 -3.60
CA VAL A 219 -0.56 8.26 -3.02
C VAL A 219 -1.06 9.65 -2.62
N PRO A 220 -1.88 10.32 -3.45
CA PRO A 220 -2.20 11.72 -3.28
C PRO A 220 -3.19 11.96 -2.13
N PHE A 221 -2.80 11.54 -0.93
CA PHE A 221 -3.45 11.81 0.35
C PHE A 221 -2.48 12.54 1.27
N LEU A 222 -2.76 13.82 1.54
CA LEU A 222 -2.01 14.70 2.41
C LEU A 222 -2.75 14.84 3.74
N VAL A 223 -2.07 14.57 4.83
CA VAL A 223 -2.57 14.70 6.21
C VAL A 223 -1.90 15.89 6.87
N THR A 224 -2.62 16.63 7.72
CA THR A 224 -2.08 17.79 8.43
C THR A 224 -2.24 17.67 9.94
N ASN A 225 -1.43 18.44 10.68
CA ASN A 225 -1.59 18.60 12.12
C ASN A 225 -2.79 19.50 12.50
N LYS A 226 -3.52 20.02 11.51
CA LYS A 226 -4.71 20.89 11.72
C LYS A 226 -6.03 20.13 11.79
N GLY A 227 -5.98 18.78 11.81
CA GLY A 227 -7.17 17.94 11.90
C GLY A 227 -7.95 17.85 10.60
N TYR A 228 -7.27 17.96 9.47
CA TYR A 228 -7.85 17.62 8.16
C TYR A 228 -6.85 16.91 7.26
N GLY A 229 -7.40 16.22 6.26
CA GLY A 229 -6.65 15.65 5.15
C GLY A 229 -7.30 15.99 3.82
N ILE A 230 -6.48 16.11 2.77
CA ILE A 230 -6.89 16.28 1.38
C ILE A 230 -6.57 15.01 0.62
N VAL A 231 -7.58 14.42 -0.04
CA VAL A 231 -7.38 13.32 -1.00
C VAL A 231 -7.63 13.88 -2.39
N TRP A 232 -6.59 13.97 -3.20
CA TRP A 232 -6.64 14.56 -4.53
C TRP A 232 -7.08 13.53 -5.58
N ASP A 233 -8.16 13.82 -6.29
CA ASP A 233 -8.81 12.92 -7.23
C ASP A 233 -8.30 13.14 -8.67
N ASN A 234 -7.02 12.85 -8.90
CA ASN A 234 -6.43 12.89 -10.24
C ASN A 234 -5.29 11.85 -10.35
N PRO A 235 -5.31 10.93 -11.33
CA PRO A 235 -4.28 9.89 -11.49
C PRO A 235 -3.08 10.31 -12.36
N SER A 236 -3.04 11.54 -12.88
CA SER A 236 -1.87 12.03 -13.59
C SER A 236 -0.78 12.47 -12.62
N GLU A 237 0.43 12.67 -13.13
CA GLU A 237 1.51 13.34 -12.41
C GLU A 237 1.00 14.65 -11.77
N THR A 238 1.25 14.82 -10.49
CA THR A 238 0.75 15.97 -9.71
C THR A 238 1.88 16.53 -8.85
N VAL A 239 2.17 17.80 -9.01
CA VAL A 239 3.14 18.52 -8.18
C VAL A 239 2.41 19.11 -6.96
N VAL A 240 2.93 18.82 -5.76
CA VAL A 240 2.41 19.32 -4.49
C VAL A 240 3.46 20.20 -3.83
N SER A 241 3.21 21.50 -3.70
CA SER A 241 4.06 22.40 -2.92
C SER A 241 3.40 22.68 -1.57
N ALA A 242 3.96 22.14 -0.50
CA ALA A 242 3.37 22.16 0.84
C ALA A 242 3.89 23.34 1.66
N GLY A 243 3.04 24.34 1.95
CA GLY A 243 3.38 25.49 2.76
C GLY A 243 4.45 26.41 2.17
N VAL A 244 4.75 26.31 0.87
CA VAL A 244 5.73 27.15 0.18
C VAL A 244 5.16 28.56 0.02
N ASN A 245 5.88 29.58 0.49
CA ASN A 245 5.44 30.99 0.46
C ASN A 245 4.04 31.21 1.06
N GLY A 246 3.68 30.47 2.12
CA GLY A 246 2.38 30.58 2.77
C GLY A 246 1.22 29.96 1.99
N ARG A 247 1.52 29.08 1.04
CA ARG A 247 0.55 28.36 0.21
C ARG A 247 0.84 26.87 0.14
N THR A 248 -0.20 26.07 0.12
CA THR A 248 -0.17 24.67 -0.30
C THR A 248 -0.85 24.57 -1.65
N THR A 249 -0.11 24.14 -2.69
CA THR A 249 -0.60 24.05 -4.06
C THR A 249 -0.58 22.65 -4.58
N TRP A 250 -1.61 22.29 -5.34
CA TRP A 250 -1.72 21.03 -6.08
C TRP A 250 -1.85 21.37 -7.56
N GLN A 251 -1.02 20.77 -8.39
CA GLN A 251 -1.06 20.99 -9.83
C GLN A 251 -0.88 19.68 -10.58
N SER A 252 -1.95 19.18 -11.17
CA SER A 252 -1.94 17.99 -12.02
C SER A 252 -1.59 18.33 -13.45
N ASN A 253 -0.74 17.54 -14.08
CA ASN A 253 -0.24 17.76 -15.44
C ASN A 253 -1.35 17.56 -16.49
N VAL A 254 -2.29 16.62 -16.25
CA VAL A 254 -3.43 16.33 -17.12
C VAL A 254 -4.72 16.31 -16.31
N GLY A 255 -5.70 17.15 -16.68
CA GLY A 255 -6.99 17.17 -16.00
C GLY A 255 -8.04 18.00 -16.74
N GLU A 256 -9.31 17.68 -16.53
CA GLU A 256 -10.47 18.43 -17.08
C GLU A 256 -11.33 19.01 -15.97
N ARG A 257 -10.91 18.79 -14.73
CA ARG A 257 -11.52 19.31 -13.51
C ARG A 257 -10.51 19.31 -12.38
N VAL A 258 -10.76 20.13 -11.38
CA VAL A 258 -10.14 20.03 -10.07
C VAL A 258 -11.10 19.28 -9.17
N SER A 259 -10.68 18.15 -8.60
CA SER A 259 -11.52 17.33 -7.72
C SER A 259 -10.71 16.85 -6.54
N TYR A 260 -11.24 17.00 -5.33
CA TYR A 260 -10.60 16.53 -4.10
C TYR A 260 -11.62 16.27 -3.00
N PHE A 261 -11.27 15.39 -2.08
CA PHE A 261 -12.01 15.18 -0.84
C PHE A 261 -11.32 15.93 0.29
N VAL A 262 -12.13 16.52 1.17
CA VAL A 262 -11.70 17.03 2.48
C VAL A 262 -12.27 16.10 3.53
N ILE A 263 -11.39 15.55 4.35
CA ILE A 263 -11.73 14.71 5.52
C ILE A 263 -11.33 15.50 6.75
N THR A 264 -12.22 15.66 7.73
CA THR A 264 -11.92 16.33 9.00
C THR A 264 -11.96 15.33 10.15
N GLY A 265 -11.18 15.59 11.19
CA GLY A 265 -11.13 14.75 12.39
C GLY A 265 -10.56 15.48 13.59
N THR A 266 -10.95 15.08 14.78
CA THR A 266 -10.37 15.56 16.05
C THR A 266 -9.11 14.78 16.41
N THR A 267 -8.93 13.61 15.78
CA THR A 267 -7.76 12.76 15.89
C THR A 267 -7.29 12.34 14.49
N PRO A 268 -6.02 11.99 14.29
CA PRO A 268 -5.55 11.42 13.03
C PRO A 268 -6.27 10.11 12.65
N ASP A 269 -6.68 9.29 13.61
CA ASP A 269 -7.39 8.04 13.34
C ASP A 269 -8.75 8.27 12.70
N GLU A 270 -9.43 9.37 13.01
CA GLU A 270 -10.68 9.77 12.32
C GLU A 270 -10.43 10.14 10.85
N LEU A 271 -9.24 10.64 10.51
CA LEU A 271 -8.87 10.91 9.10
C LEU A 271 -8.70 9.60 8.34
N TYR A 272 -8.07 8.58 8.95
CA TYR A 272 -7.91 7.26 8.34
C TYR A 272 -9.24 6.50 8.22
N ALA A 273 -10.12 6.63 9.22
CA ALA A 273 -11.48 6.10 9.12
C ALA A 273 -12.26 6.75 7.97
N GLY A 274 -12.09 8.05 7.76
CA GLY A 274 -12.65 8.79 6.63
C GLY A 274 -12.05 8.32 5.29
N TYR A 275 -10.73 8.17 5.20
CA TYR A 275 -10.06 7.65 4.01
C TYR A 275 -10.54 6.24 3.66
N ARG A 276 -10.60 5.35 4.66
CA ARG A 276 -11.15 3.99 4.52
C ARG A 276 -12.59 3.99 4.00
N LYS A 277 -13.43 4.93 4.44
CA LYS A 277 -14.83 5.03 4.00
C LYS A 277 -14.95 5.35 2.51
N ILE A 278 -14.07 6.17 1.96
CA ILE A 278 -14.13 6.56 0.55
C ILE A 278 -13.31 5.66 -0.37
N THR A 279 -12.26 4.99 0.13
CA THR A 279 -11.33 4.19 -0.67
C THR A 279 -11.40 2.68 -0.41
N GLY A 280 -12.05 2.26 0.65
CA GLY A 280 -12.25 0.85 1.00
C GLY A 280 -11.45 0.38 2.22
N VAL A 281 -11.85 -0.77 2.72
CA VAL A 281 -11.30 -1.41 3.92
C VAL A 281 -9.95 -2.02 3.64
N THR A 282 -8.99 -1.86 4.55
CA THR A 282 -7.73 -2.61 4.57
C THR A 282 -8.01 -4.01 5.13
N PRO A 283 -7.90 -5.10 4.34
CA PRO A 283 -8.12 -6.44 4.87
C PRO A 283 -7.07 -6.83 5.90
N LEU A 284 -7.43 -7.70 6.83
CA LEU A 284 -6.44 -8.34 7.71
C LEU A 284 -5.61 -9.35 6.90
N PRO A 285 -4.28 -9.17 6.78
CA PRO A 285 -3.42 -10.14 6.09
C PRO A 285 -3.43 -11.51 6.75
N PRO A 286 -2.99 -12.58 6.05
CA PRO A 286 -2.70 -13.86 6.73
C PRO A 286 -1.68 -13.64 7.83
N LYS A 287 -1.77 -14.40 8.92
CA LYS A 287 -0.90 -14.23 10.10
C LYS A 287 0.59 -14.37 9.75
N ALA A 288 0.92 -15.20 8.77
CA ALA A 288 2.27 -15.39 8.23
C ALA A 288 2.91 -14.09 7.69
N ALA A 289 2.10 -13.13 7.24
CA ALA A 289 2.58 -11.83 6.77
C ALA A 289 3.25 -11.00 7.87
N PHE A 290 2.93 -11.25 9.13
CA PHE A 290 3.52 -10.59 10.29
C PHE A 290 4.75 -11.32 10.86
N GLY A 291 5.03 -12.53 10.38
CA GLY A 291 6.25 -13.27 10.65
C GLY A 291 7.43 -12.80 9.81
N TYR A 292 8.37 -13.69 9.54
CA TYR A 292 9.57 -13.40 8.78
C TYR A 292 9.48 -13.97 7.36
N ILE A 293 9.87 -13.15 6.39
CA ILE A 293 9.90 -13.46 4.95
C ILE A 293 11.37 -13.53 4.50
N GLN A 294 11.80 -14.70 4.06
CA GLN A 294 13.12 -14.90 3.47
C GLN A 294 13.04 -14.81 1.96
N SER A 295 13.84 -13.92 1.38
CA SER A 295 13.92 -13.68 -0.04
C SER A 295 15.35 -13.37 -0.49
N LYS A 296 15.61 -13.57 -1.77
CA LYS A 296 16.87 -13.26 -2.45
C LYS A 296 16.59 -13.08 -3.94
N ALA A 297 17.30 -12.20 -4.61
CA ALA A 297 17.35 -12.06 -6.06
C ALA A 297 18.65 -12.72 -6.61
N ARG A 298 18.65 -14.05 -6.82
CA ARG A 298 17.55 -15.03 -6.64
C ARG A 298 18.07 -16.36 -6.10
N TYR A 299 17.16 -17.21 -5.67
CA TYR A 299 17.41 -18.64 -5.58
C TYR A 299 17.25 -19.26 -6.97
N GLU A 300 18.33 -19.78 -7.54
CA GLU A 300 18.38 -20.21 -8.94
C GLU A 300 17.67 -21.55 -9.18
N THR A 301 17.48 -22.37 -8.15
CA THR A 301 16.88 -23.69 -8.25
C THR A 301 15.90 -23.97 -7.11
N GLN A 302 14.94 -24.86 -7.36
CA GLN A 302 14.05 -25.33 -6.29
C GLN A 302 14.79 -25.99 -5.13
N GLN A 303 15.97 -26.61 -5.38
CA GLN A 303 16.76 -27.22 -4.31
C GLN A 303 17.36 -26.15 -3.40
N GLN A 304 17.86 -25.04 -3.94
CA GLN A 304 18.34 -23.92 -3.11
C GLN A 304 17.23 -23.38 -2.19
N VAL A 305 16.00 -23.25 -2.69
CA VAL A 305 14.85 -22.81 -1.88
C VAL A 305 14.63 -23.77 -0.69
N LEU A 306 14.65 -25.06 -0.95
CA LEU A 306 14.48 -26.09 0.09
C LEU A 306 15.66 -26.12 1.08
N ASP A 307 16.89 -26.01 0.59
CA ASP A 307 18.10 -26.03 1.45
C ASP A 307 18.10 -24.84 2.43
N VAL A 308 17.61 -23.68 1.99
CA VAL A 308 17.49 -22.49 2.85
C VAL A 308 16.41 -22.70 3.90
N ALA A 309 15.22 -23.18 3.53
CA ALA A 309 14.16 -23.49 4.49
C ALA A 309 14.63 -24.53 5.53
N ASP A 310 15.30 -25.59 5.10
CA ASP A 310 15.95 -26.58 5.96
C ASP A 310 17.00 -25.96 6.88
N GLY A 311 17.76 -24.98 6.36
CA GLY A 311 18.75 -24.22 7.11
C GLY A 311 18.15 -23.47 8.30
N TYR A 312 17.00 -22.82 8.13
CA TYR A 312 16.24 -22.19 9.21
C TYR A 312 15.74 -23.21 10.24
N ARG A 313 15.16 -24.32 9.78
CA ARG A 313 14.67 -25.39 10.69
C ARG A 313 15.80 -26.04 11.49
N LYS A 314 16.94 -26.35 10.87
CA LYS A 314 18.12 -26.91 11.56
C LYS A 314 18.69 -26.02 12.66
N ARG A 315 18.57 -24.67 12.49
CA ARG A 315 19.02 -23.70 13.48
C ARG A 315 17.92 -23.31 14.46
N SER A 316 16.72 -23.84 14.30
CA SER A 316 15.53 -23.43 15.05
C SER A 316 15.25 -21.92 14.95
N TYR A 317 15.50 -21.33 13.79
CA TYR A 317 15.15 -19.94 13.49
C TYR A 317 13.73 -19.84 12.92
N PRO A 318 12.95 -18.85 13.35
CA PRO A 318 11.62 -18.64 12.81
C PRO A 318 11.64 -18.30 11.32
N LEU A 319 10.65 -18.85 10.59
CA LEU A 319 10.43 -18.55 9.16
C LEU A 319 8.98 -18.88 8.79
N ASP A 320 8.28 -17.91 8.17
CA ASP A 320 6.92 -18.12 7.67
C ASP A 320 6.84 -18.24 6.16
N ILE A 321 7.62 -17.44 5.42
CA ILE A 321 7.49 -17.34 3.97
C ILE A 321 8.85 -17.44 3.29
N MET A 322 8.94 -18.35 2.30
CA MET A 322 10.03 -18.40 1.32
C MET A 322 9.58 -17.76 0.01
N VAL A 323 10.46 -16.98 -0.60
CA VAL A 323 10.18 -16.29 -1.85
C VAL A 323 10.94 -16.91 -3.01
N VAL A 324 10.23 -17.14 -4.12
CA VAL A 324 10.81 -17.46 -5.42
C VAL A 324 10.74 -16.19 -6.27
N ASP A 325 11.90 -15.64 -6.57
CA ASP A 325 12.04 -14.41 -7.34
C ASP A 325 12.23 -14.73 -8.84
N TRP A 326 12.32 -13.70 -9.65
CA TRP A 326 12.37 -13.69 -11.12
C TRP A 326 13.33 -14.73 -11.75
N PHE A 327 13.26 -14.89 -13.08
CA PHE A 327 14.04 -15.89 -13.86
C PHE A 327 13.85 -17.36 -13.44
N TYR A 328 12.76 -17.70 -12.75
CA TYR A 328 12.34 -19.11 -12.61
C TYR A 328 11.67 -19.64 -13.89
N TRP A 329 11.27 -18.74 -14.78
CA TRP A 329 10.60 -18.98 -16.05
C TRP A 329 11.59 -19.29 -17.19
N THR A 330 11.07 -19.91 -18.25
CA THR A 330 11.87 -20.16 -19.46
C THR A 330 12.12 -18.87 -20.25
N ARG A 331 11.21 -17.89 -20.14
CA ARG A 331 11.25 -16.58 -20.80
C ARG A 331 10.28 -15.60 -20.11
N MET A 332 10.61 -14.33 -20.11
CA MET A 332 9.76 -13.27 -19.58
C MET A 332 8.36 -13.29 -20.23
N GLY A 333 7.31 -13.36 -19.40
CA GLY A 333 5.93 -13.42 -19.86
C GLY A 333 5.43 -14.81 -20.31
N GLN A 334 6.22 -15.88 -20.15
CA GLN A 334 5.74 -17.25 -20.39
C GLN A 334 4.83 -17.75 -19.26
N LEU A 335 5.02 -17.21 -18.04
CA LEU A 335 4.32 -17.66 -16.83
C LEU A 335 4.41 -19.19 -16.66
N ASP A 336 5.61 -19.75 -16.81
CA ASP A 336 5.94 -21.16 -16.68
C ASP A 336 7.18 -21.35 -15.78
N PHE A 337 7.67 -22.54 -15.65
CA PHE A 337 8.89 -22.86 -14.90
C PHE A 337 9.94 -23.43 -15.84
N ASP A 338 11.20 -23.02 -15.66
CA ASP A 338 12.33 -23.70 -16.31
C ASP A 338 12.49 -25.11 -15.69
N PRO A 339 12.27 -26.18 -16.46
CA PRO A 339 12.32 -27.52 -15.92
C PRO A 339 13.72 -27.97 -15.49
N ALA A 340 14.77 -27.27 -15.92
CA ALA A 340 16.13 -27.53 -15.45
C ALA A 340 16.37 -27.00 -14.03
N ALA A 341 15.76 -25.87 -13.71
CA ALA A 341 15.91 -25.19 -12.43
C ALA A 341 14.79 -25.57 -11.42
N PHE A 342 13.58 -25.68 -11.91
CA PHE A 342 12.37 -26.00 -11.12
C PHE A 342 11.63 -27.20 -11.74
N PRO A 343 12.20 -28.43 -11.65
CA PRO A 343 11.61 -29.61 -12.28
C PRO A 343 10.26 -30.05 -11.69
N ASP A 344 9.99 -29.75 -10.43
CA ASP A 344 8.74 -30.07 -9.74
C ASP A 344 8.40 -29.02 -8.66
N PRO A 345 7.87 -27.85 -9.06
CA PRO A 345 7.49 -26.80 -8.11
C PRO A 345 6.41 -27.24 -7.13
N ALA A 346 5.52 -28.17 -7.54
CA ALA A 346 4.47 -28.67 -6.67
C ALA A 346 5.04 -29.49 -5.50
N ALA A 347 6.00 -30.38 -5.77
CA ALA A 347 6.70 -31.12 -4.71
C ALA A 347 7.55 -30.19 -3.83
N MET A 348 8.16 -29.14 -4.38
CA MET A 348 8.85 -28.11 -3.59
C MET A 348 7.88 -27.45 -2.60
N ASN A 349 6.73 -26.95 -3.07
CA ASN A 349 5.75 -26.31 -2.22
C ASN A 349 5.17 -27.24 -1.17
N ALA A 350 4.91 -28.51 -1.51
CA ALA A 350 4.46 -29.52 -0.53
C ALA A 350 5.46 -29.67 0.61
N LYS A 351 6.78 -29.74 0.33
CA LYS A 351 7.83 -29.85 1.35
C LYS A 351 7.96 -28.57 2.20
N LEU A 352 7.76 -27.39 1.63
CA LEU A 352 7.71 -26.14 2.40
C LEU A 352 6.51 -26.16 3.37
N HIS A 353 5.33 -26.55 2.88
CA HIS A 353 4.12 -26.64 3.70
C HIS A 353 4.24 -27.67 4.83
N GLU A 354 4.90 -28.82 4.60
CA GLU A 354 5.21 -29.79 5.66
C GLU A 354 6.03 -29.18 6.80
N GLN A 355 6.86 -28.19 6.51
CA GLN A 355 7.63 -27.42 7.48
C GLN A 355 6.87 -26.25 8.10
N GLY A 356 5.61 -26.00 7.71
CA GLY A 356 4.85 -24.82 8.08
C GLY A 356 5.41 -23.53 7.47
N VAL A 357 6.02 -23.63 6.28
CA VAL A 357 6.54 -22.51 5.50
C VAL A 357 5.64 -22.31 4.28
N HIS A 358 5.18 -21.11 4.08
CA HIS A 358 4.43 -20.68 2.89
C HIS A 358 5.37 -20.26 1.77
N SER A 359 4.85 -20.21 0.55
CA SER A 359 5.59 -19.74 -0.62
C SER A 359 4.94 -18.50 -1.24
N LEU A 360 5.78 -17.54 -1.61
CA LEU A 360 5.43 -16.35 -2.37
C LEU A 360 6.29 -16.31 -3.63
N ILE A 361 5.69 -15.98 -4.78
CA ILE A 361 6.39 -16.00 -6.06
C ILE A 361 6.24 -14.68 -6.80
N SER A 362 7.34 -14.19 -7.39
CA SER A 362 7.35 -12.98 -8.21
C SER A 362 6.65 -13.25 -9.54
N VAL A 363 5.75 -12.34 -9.96
CA VAL A 363 5.10 -12.34 -11.26
C VAL A 363 5.18 -10.95 -11.86
N TRP A 364 5.63 -10.88 -13.12
CA TRP A 364 5.89 -9.63 -13.81
C TRP A 364 4.85 -9.38 -14.91
N PRO A 365 4.40 -8.14 -15.09
CA PRO A 365 3.39 -7.80 -16.10
C PRO A 365 3.97 -7.61 -17.51
N ARG A 366 5.20 -8.07 -17.77
CA ARG A 366 5.95 -7.89 -19.02
C ARG A 366 5.93 -9.16 -19.87
N PHE A 367 5.86 -8.95 -21.19
CA PHE A 367 5.84 -10.02 -22.19
C PHE A 367 6.86 -9.71 -23.27
N GLU A 368 7.94 -10.50 -23.34
CA GLU A 368 8.89 -10.44 -24.44
C GLU A 368 8.21 -10.84 -25.76
N LYS A 369 8.69 -10.28 -26.88
CA LYS A 369 8.13 -10.50 -28.20
C LYS A 369 8.11 -11.99 -28.61
N GLU A 370 9.09 -12.76 -28.14
CA GLU A 370 9.21 -14.18 -28.39
C GLU A 370 8.42 -15.05 -27.39
N SER A 371 7.74 -14.45 -26.42
CA SER A 371 6.86 -15.21 -25.52
C SER A 371 5.65 -15.75 -26.27
N ARG A 372 5.20 -16.96 -25.92
CA ARG A 372 4.03 -17.62 -26.55
C ARG A 372 2.74 -16.80 -26.46
N TYR A 373 2.69 -15.79 -25.61
CA TYR A 373 1.48 -14.99 -25.39
C TYR A 373 1.54 -13.62 -26.07
N PHE A 374 2.71 -13.14 -26.52
CA PHE A 374 2.86 -11.80 -27.04
C PHE A 374 1.94 -11.51 -28.23
N ASP A 375 1.98 -12.35 -29.26
CA ASP A 375 1.17 -12.14 -30.48
C ASP A 375 -0.33 -12.16 -30.16
N PHE A 376 -0.75 -13.05 -29.26
CA PHE A 376 -2.13 -13.09 -28.79
C PHE A 376 -2.52 -11.79 -28.09
N LEU A 377 -1.74 -11.34 -27.13
CA LEU A 377 -2.01 -10.11 -26.36
C LEU A 377 -2.01 -8.87 -27.28
N ALA A 378 -1.06 -8.81 -28.23
CA ALA A 378 -0.99 -7.75 -29.22
C ALA A 378 -2.23 -7.72 -30.11
N ALA A 379 -2.67 -8.90 -30.61
CA ALA A 379 -3.87 -9.02 -31.45
C ALA A 379 -5.16 -8.65 -30.70
N GLN A 380 -5.24 -8.91 -29.38
CA GLN A 380 -6.36 -8.47 -28.53
C GLN A 380 -6.28 -6.97 -28.18
N GLY A 381 -5.15 -6.32 -28.42
CA GLY A 381 -4.90 -4.96 -27.99
C GLY A 381 -4.75 -4.83 -26.47
N TRP A 382 -4.24 -5.86 -25.80
CA TRP A 382 -4.09 -5.95 -24.35
C TRP A 382 -2.67 -5.61 -23.83
N LEU A 383 -1.80 -5.12 -24.71
CA LEU A 383 -0.51 -4.54 -24.33
C LEU A 383 -0.60 -3.01 -24.38
N LEU A 384 0.25 -2.32 -23.63
CA LEU A 384 0.42 -0.88 -23.79
C LEU A 384 0.82 -0.57 -25.23
N LYS A 385 0.31 0.53 -25.78
CA LYS A 385 0.44 0.87 -27.20
C LYS A 385 1.05 2.24 -27.40
N ASP A 386 1.74 2.42 -28.52
CA ASP A 386 2.05 3.73 -29.05
C ASP A 386 0.79 4.38 -29.70
N ARG A 387 0.96 5.57 -30.25
CA ARG A 387 -0.12 6.29 -30.92
C ARG A 387 -0.63 5.58 -32.18
N ASP A 388 0.20 4.78 -32.84
CA ASP A 388 -0.15 4.04 -34.06
C ASP A 388 -0.81 2.69 -33.71
N GLY A 389 -0.94 2.36 -32.44
CA GLY A 389 -1.57 1.14 -31.93
C GLY A 389 -0.64 -0.06 -31.83
N ASN A 390 0.66 0.12 -32.04
CA ASN A 390 1.63 -0.95 -31.89
C ASN A 390 1.99 -1.15 -30.40
N PRO A 391 2.27 -2.40 -29.97
CA PRO A 391 2.78 -2.63 -28.61
C PRO A 391 4.05 -1.83 -28.34
N VAL A 392 4.10 -1.17 -27.18
CA VAL A 392 5.28 -0.47 -26.71
C VAL A 392 6.18 -1.48 -26.02
N ASP A 393 7.29 -1.81 -26.68
CA ASP A 393 8.36 -2.60 -26.09
C ASP A 393 9.13 -1.74 -25.08
N GLY A 394 9.34 -2.25 -23.87
CA GLY A 394 10.06 -1.53 -22.83
C GLY A 394 11.51 -1.24 -23.20
N LEU A 395 12.31 -0.73 -22.26
CA LEU A 395 13.68 -0.31 -22.50
C LEU A 395 14.54 -1.43 -23.09
N ARG A 396 14.64 -1.46 -24.42
CA ARG A 396 15.41 -2.48 -25.19
C ARG A 396 16.90 -2.50 -24.83
N GLU A 397 17.41 -1.43 -24.25
CA GLU A 397 18.80 -1.29 -23.85
C GLU A 397 19.13 -2.11 -22.60
N ARG A 398 18.11 -2.58 -21.87
CA ARG A 398 18.25 -3.45 -20.70
C ARG A 398 17.55 -4.78 -20.98
N SER A 399 18.35 -5.83 -21.25
CA SER A 399 17.84 -7.16 -21.57
C SER A 399 16.98 -7.81 -20.50
N ASP A 400 17.12 -7.37 -19.26
CA ASP A 400 16.34 -7.79 -18.09
C ASP A 400 14.95 -7.16 -18.02
N ARG A 401 14.68 -6.08 -18.80
CA ARG A 401 13.42 -5.34 -18.81
C ARG A 401 12.79 -5.20 -20.19
N ALA A 402 13.22 -6.06 -21.13
CA ALA A 402 12.61 -6.18 -22.45
C ALA A 402 11.16 -6.67 -22.32
N GLY A 403 10.33 -6.29 -23.29
CA GLY A 403 8.95 -6.73 -23.39
C GLY A 403 7.93 -5.63 -23.09
N ALA A 404 6.72 -5.83 -23.66
CA ALA A 404 5.61 -4.91 -23.48
C ALA A 404 4.84 -5.22 -22.19
N LEU A 405 4.39 -4.17 -21.50
CA LEU A 405 3.51 -4.29 -20.33
C LEU A 405 2.09 -4.65 -20.78
N ILE A 406 1.44 -5.53 -20.01
CA ILE A 406 0.01 -5.79 -20.19
C ILE A 406 -0.80 -4.55 -19.78
N ASP A 407 -1.82 -4.19 -20.55
CA ASP A 407 -2.75 -3.11 -20.21
C ASP A 407 -3.75 -3.56 -19.15
N SER A 408 -3.37 -3.42 -17.89
CA SER A 408 -4.23 -3.78 -16.77
C SER A 408 -5.40 -2.82 -16.55
N THR A 409 -5.53 -1.75 -17.32
CA THR A 409 -6.75 -0.92 -17.31
C THR A 409 -7.90 -1.62 -18.05
N ASN A 410 -7.58 -2.57 -18.95
CA ASN A 410 -8.54 -3.44 -19.62
C ASN A 410 -8.94 -4.61 -18.69
N SER A 411 -10.23 -4.72 -18.37
CA SER A 411 -10.75 -5.77 -17.49
C SER A 411 -10.54 -7.19 -18.02
N GLN A 412 -10.65 -7.40 -19.35
CA GLN A 412 -10.43 -8.70 -19.97
C GLN A 412 -8.96 -9.12 -19.92
N ALA A 413 -8.05 -8.15 -20.10
CA ALA A 413 -6.62 -8.39 -19.95
C ALA A 413 -6.26 -8.78 -18.50
N ARG A 414 -6.85 -8.11 -17.49
CA ARG A 414 -6.68 -8.47 -16.09
C ARG A 414 -7.16 -9.88 -15.76
N GLU A 415 -8.37 -10.23 -16.26
CA GLU A 415 -8.96 -11.56 -16.04
C GLU A 415 -8.10 -12.65 -16.68
N TRP A 416 -7.67 -12.43 -17.94
CA TRP A 416 -6.77 -13.34 -18.63
C TRP A 416 -5.44 -13.52 -17.90
N TYR A 417 -4.85 -12.43 -17.38
CA TYR A 417 -3.58 -12.49 -16.66
C TYR A 417 -3.71 -13.31 -15.37
N TRP A 418 -4.76 -13.08 -14.59
CA TRP A 418 -5.06 -13.91 -13.42
C TRP A 418 -5.28 -15.38 -13.81
N ASP A 419 -6.03 -15.67 -14.87
CA ASP A 419 -6.25 -17.05 -15.31
C ASP A 419 -4.92 -17.77 -15.62
N ARG A 420 -3.95 -17.07 -16.23
CA ARG A 420 -2.60 -17.65 -16.45
C ARG A 420 -1.83 -17.88 -15.17
N ILE A 421 -1.90 -16.94 -14.23
CA ILE A 421 -1.29 -17.12 -12.89
C ILE A 421 -1.94 -18.31 -12.17
N ARG A 422 -3.26 -18.37 -12.17
CA ARG A 422 -3.99 -19.48 -11.53
C ARG A 422 -3.60 -20.84 -12.12
N ASP A 423 -3.68 -20.95 -13.44
CA ASP A 423 -3.54 -22.22 -14.13
C ASP A 423 -2.09 -22.73 -14.15
N ASN A 424 -1.10 -21.85 -14.22
CA ASN A 424 0.30 -22.21 -14.41
C ASN A 424 1.13 -22.13 -13.13
N ILE A 425 0.79 -21.20 -12.21
CA ILE A 425 1.60 -20.92 -11.01
C ILE A 425 0.87 -21.34 -9.73
N ALA A 426 -0.34 -20.82 -9.49
CA ALA A 426 -1.08 -21.15 -8.27
C ALA A 426 -1.42 -22.64 -8.19
N SER A 427 -1.67 -23.30 -9.33
CA SER A 427 -1.87 -24.75 -9.46
C SER A 427 -0.68 -25.59 -8.99
N GLN A 428 0.52 -25.01 -8.94
CA GLN A 428 1.74 -25.63 -8.40
C GLN A 428 1.87 -25.47 -6.87
N GLY A 429 0.83 -24.97 -6.18
CA GLY A 429 0.81 -24.88 -4.73
C GLY A 429 1.33 -23.57 -4.14
N PHE A 430 1.72 -22.59 -4.95
CA PHE A 430 2.11 -21.29 -4.43
C PHE A 430 0.99 -20.59 -3.66
N ASP A 431 1.34 -20.03 -2.51
CA ASP A 431 0.38 -19.42 -1.61
C ASP A 431 -0.01 -18.03 -2.05
N TRP A 432 0.99 -17.20 -2.39
CA TRP A 432 0.83 -15.77 -2.62
C TRP A 432 1.72 -15.24 -3.75
N PHE A 433 1.48 -13.98 -4.15
CA PHE A 433 2.09 -13.40 -5.33
C PHE A 433 2.79 -12.08 -5.01
N TRP A 434 3.97 -11.91 -5.59
CA TRP A 434 4.70 -10.67 -5.58
C TRP A 434 4.56 -10.00 -6.96
N LEU A 435 3.89 -8.85 -7.00
CA LEU A 435 3.68 -8.04 -8.20
C LEU A 435 4.80 -7.02 -8.28
N ASP A 436 5.84 -7.37 -9.01
CA ASP A 436 6.97 -6.52 -9.30
C ASP A 436 6.79 -5.81 -10.66
N GLU A 437 7.57 -4.77 -10.95
CA GLU A 437 7.51 -3.99 -12.20
C GLU A 437 6.11 -3.43 -12.50
N THR A 438 5.41 -2.95 -11.49
CA THR A 438 4.04 -2.42 -11.61
C THR A 438 3.96 -0.91 -11.79
N GLU A 439 5.07 -0.21 -11.75
CA GLU A 439 5.19 1.19 -12.13
C GLU A 439 5.47 1.32 -13.63
N PRO A 440 4.76 2.20 -14.35
CA PRO A 440 4.93 2.37 -15.79
C PRO A 440 6.05 3.35 -16.18
N ASP A 441 6.91 3.77 -15.28
CA ASP A 441 7.98 4.74 -15.49
C ASP A 441 9.12 4.24 -16.42
N LEU A 442 9.25 2.92 -16.57
CA LEU A 442 10.18 2.26 -17.48
C LEU A 442 9.57 1.99 -18.88
N VAL A 443 8.48 2.66 -19.21
CA VAL A 443 7.84 2.66 -20.53
C VAL A 443 8.17 3.97 -21.22
N PRO A 444 8.53 3.96 -22.53
CA PRO A 444 8.79 5.20 -23.27
C PRO A 444 7.58 6.15 -23.23
N ASP A 445 7.83 7.46 -23.16
CA ASP A 445 6.78 8.47 -23.17
C ASP A 445 5.80 8.35 -24.36
N GLY A 446 4.56 8.77 -24.14
CA GLY A 446 3.54 8.79 -25.21
C GLY A 446 2.82 7.48 -25.44
N TYR A 447 2.87 6.55 -24.50
CA TYR A 447 2.11 5.30 -24.53
C TYR A 447 0.63 5.52 -24.16
N PHE A 448 -0.19 4.54 -24.54
CA PHE A 448 -1.64 4.55 -24.29
C PHE A 448 -2.11 3.26 -23.63
N TYR A 449 -2.99 3.45 -22.67
CA TYR A 449 -3.90 2.42 -22.15
C TYR A 449 -5.16 2.33 -23.00
N SER A 450 -5.97 1.32 -22.79
CA SER A 450 -7.32 1.22 -23.38
C SER A 450 -8.27 2.34 -22.95
N ILE A 451 -8.00 2.95 -21.79
CA ILE A 451 -8.82 4.05 -21.22
C ILE A 451 -8.31 5.45 -21.56
N GLY A 452 -7.12 5.58 -22.19
CA GLY A 452 -6.53 6.88 -22.55
C GLY A 452 -5.01 6.91 -22.47
N SER A 453 -4.45 8.12 -22.52
CA SER A 453 -2.99 8.31 -22.51
C SER A 453 -2.33 7.91 -21.20
N GLY A 454 -1.07 7.49 -21.28
CA GLY A 454 -0.20 7.25 -20.12
C GLY A 454 -0.07 8.50 -19.24
N ASP A 455 0.08 9.68 -19.84
CA ASP A 455 0.18 10.94 -19.10
C ASP A 455 -1.04 11.21 -18.20
N ARG A 456 -2.23 10.77 -18.63
CA ARG A 456 -3.48 10.94 -17.87
C ARG A 456 -3.61 9.94 -16.72
N TYR A 457 -3.11 8.71 -16.91
CA TYR A 457 -3.38 7.56 -16.02
C TYR A 457 -2.11 6.93 -15.44
N HIS A 458 -0.97 7.62 -15.47
CA HIS A 458 0.32 7.09 -15.05
C HIS A 458 0.26 6.43 -13.66
N ASN A 459 -0.24 7.13 -12.66
CA ASN A 459 -0.26 6.64 -11.28
C ASN A 459 -1.35 5.57 -11.01
N LEU A 460 -2.25 5.31 -11.98
CA LEU A 460 -3.34 4.36 -11.80
C LEU A 460 -2.91 2.90 -11.95
N TYR A 461 -1.88 2.63 -12.74
CA TYR A 461 -1.54 1.28 -13.19
C TYR A 461 -1.37 0.27 -12.04
N PRO A 462 -0.60 0.54 -10.97
CA PRO A 462 -0.41 -0.42 -9.87
C PRO A 462 -1.73 -0.79 -9.18
N LEU A 463 -2.66 0.14 -9.05
CA LEU A 463 -3.98 -0.12 -8.45
C LEU A 463 -4.76 -1.16 -9.25
N VAL A 464 -4.90 -0.95 -10.58
CA VAL A 464 -5.73 -1.82 -11.43
C VAL A 464 -5.03 -3.16 -11.71
N HIS A 465 -3.70 -3.19 -11.74
CA HIS A 465 -2.95 -4.43 -11.87
C HIS A 465 -3.13 -5.31 -10.63
N THR A 466 -2.93 -4.75 -9.44
CA THR A 466 -3.16 -5.43 -8.16
C THR A 466 -4.62 -5.88 -8.01
N GLN A 467 -5.59 -5.08 -8.45
CA GLN A 467 -7.00 -5.42 -8.47
C GLN A 467 -7.25 -6.75 -9.20
N GLY A 468 -6.71 -6.91 -10.40
CA GLY A 468 -6.94 -8.12 -11.21
C GLY A 468 -6.50 -9.39 -10.50
N VAL A 469 -5.30 -9.38 -9.92
CA VAL A 469 -4.76 -10.53 -9.19
C VAL A 469 -5.51 -10.77 -7.88
N SER A 470 -5.82 -9.71 -7.13
CA SER A 470 -6.50 -9.81 -5.84
C SER A 470 -7.94 -10.34 -5.98
N GLU A 471 -8.73 -9.75 -6.87
CA GLU A 471 -10.13 -10.14 -7.07
C GLU A 471 -10.22 -11.55 -7.66
N GLY A 472 -9.34 -11.88 -8.62
CA GLY A 472 -9.25 -13.21 -9.20
C GLY A 472 -8.88 -14.27 -8.17
N SER A 473 -7.84 -14.01 -7.37
CA SER A 473 -7.43 -14.90 -6.29
C SER A 473 -8.54 -15.09 -5.24
N ARG A 474 -9.22 -14.03 -4.84
CA ARG A 474 -10.32 -14.12 -3.89
C ARG A 474 -11.50 -14.92 -4.42
N ARG A 475 -11.84 -14.75 -5.70
CA ARG A 475 -12.91 -15.51 -6.37
C ARG A 475 -12.61 -17.00 -6.40
N ASP A 476 -11.39 -17.35 -6.83
CA ASP A 476 -11.02 -18.74 -7.11
C ASP A 476 -10.46 -19.49 -5.89
N ARG A 477 -10.04 -18.74 -4.85
CA ARG A 477 -9.50 -19.28 -3.57
C ARG A 477 -10.19 -18.63 -2.36
N PRO A 478 -11.52 -18.73 -2.21
CA PRO A 478 -12.32 -17.97 -1.25
C PRO A 478 -12.03 -18.29 0.23
N ASN A 479 -11.33 -19.39 0.50
CA ASN A 479 -10.95 -19.80 1.85
C ASN A 479 -9.50 -19.46 2.20
N LYS A 480 -8.79 -18.70 1.34
CA LYS A 480 -7.39 -18.33 1.54
C LYS A 480 -7.23 -16.82 1.41
N ARG A 481 -6.82 -16.16 2.50
CA ARG A 481 -6.54 -14.72 2.48
C ARG A 481 -5.47 -14.40 1.45
N ASN A 482 -5.71 -13.33 0.70
CA ASN A 482 -4.69 -12.77 -0.17
C ASN A 482 -3.54 -12.19 0.66
N LEU A 483 -2.35 -12.39 0.14
CA LEU A 483 -1.17 -11.59 0.40
C LEU A 483 -0.58 -11.26 -0.95
N ILE A 484 -0.52 -9.98 -1.26
CA ILE A 484 0.13 -9.49 -2.46
C ILE A 484 1.27 -8.56 -2.02
N LEU A 485 2.49 -8.90 -2.38
CA LEU A 485 3.60 -7.97 -2.23
C LEU A 485 3.63 -7.10 -3.48
N ALA A 486 3.35 -5.80 -3.36
CA ALA A 486 3.25 -4.87 -4.48
C ALA A 486 4.31 -3.77 -4.35
N ARG A 487 5.05 -3.49 -5.45
CA ARG A 487 6.10 -2.48 -5.46
C ARG A 487 5.52 -1.07 -5.43
N ALA A 488 4.45 -0.83 -6.17
CA ALA A 488 3.82 0.47 -6.24
C ALA A 488 2.35 0.42 -5.77
N ALA A 489 1.80 1.60 -5.46
CA ALA A 489 0.44 1.77 -4.97
C ALA A 489 -0.19 3.06 -5.51
N PHE A 490 -1.50 3.14 -5.46
CA PHE A 490 -2.27 4.36 -5.68
C PHE A 490 -3.43 4.39 -4.67
N LEU A 491 -4.22 5.47 -4.66
CA LEU A 491 -5.41 5.63 -3.81
C LEU A 491 -6.27 4.36 -3.81
N GLY A 492 -6.56 3.83 -2.64
CA GLY A 492 -7.41 2.64 -2.49
C GLY A 492 -6.69 1.30 -2.65
N ALA A 493 -5.37 1.26 -2.89
CA ALA A 493 -4.62 0.01 -3.04
C ALA A 493 -4.67 -0.88 -1.79
N GLN A 494 -4.83 -0.30 -0.59
CA GLN A 494 -4.94 -1.05 0.66
C GLN A 494 -6.05 -2.11 0.66
N ARG A 495 -7.14 -1.90 -0.11
CA ARG A 495 -8.30 -2.82 -0.12
C ARG A 495 -8.03 -4.17 -0.77
N TYR A 496 -6.90 -4.32 -1.44
CA TYR A 496 -6.55 -5.54 -2.15
C TYR A 496 -5.66 -6.52 -1.36
N GLY A 497 -5.44 -6.26 -0.06
CA GLY A 497 -4.65 -7.14 0.80
C GLY A 497 -3.16 -7.09 0.51
N SER A 498 -2.66 -5.90 0.16
CA SER A 498 -1.28 -5.72 -0.24
C SER A 498 -0.37 -5.38 0.93
N LEU A 499 0.84 -5.96 0.90
CA LEU A 499 2.03 -5.47 1.57
C LEU A 499 2.84 -4.67 0.55
N PHE A 500 3.56 -3.66 1.02
CA PHE A 500 4.38 -2.80 0.18
C PHE A 500 5.82 -2.75 0.69
N TRP A 501 6.76 -2.43 -0.19
CA TRP A 501 8.15 -2.24 0.19
C TRP A 501 8.77 -1.07 -0.57
N SER A 502 9.94 -0.61 -0.12
CA SER A 502 10.57 0.60 -0.61
C SER A 502 11.35 0.46 -1.92
N SER A 503 11.22 -0.66 -2.64
CA SER A 503 11.94 -0.98 -3.89
C SER A 503 13.45 -1.25 -3.67
N ASP A 504 14.26 -1.10 -4.72
CA ASP A 504 15.64 -1.57 -4.86
C ASP A 504 16.66 -0.61 -4.22
N ILE A 505 16.66 -0.52 -2.90
CA ILE A 505 17.47 0.43 -2.14
C ILE A 505 18.92 -0.01 -1.98
N ALA A 506 19.81 0.98 -1.81
CA ALA A 506 21.24 0.75 -1.62
C ALA A 506 21.56 0.14 -0.23
N PRO A 507 22.60 -0.71 -0.11
CA PRO A 507 23.03 -1.29 1.16
C PRO A 507 23.91 -0.29 1.92
N THR A 508 23.36 0.85 2.33
CA THR A 508 24.07 1.95 2.98
C THR A 508 23.39 2.45 4.24
N TRP A 509 24.14 3.07 5.14
CA TRP A 509 23.62 3.74 6.33
C TRP A 509 22.66 4.88 5.97
N GLU A 510 22.96 5.63 4.91
CA GLU A 510 22.12 6.71 4.42
C GLU A 510 20.76 6.18 3.91
N ALA A 511 20.76 5.05 3.21
CA ALA A 511 19.53 4.40 2.77
C ALA A 511 18.71 3.95 4.00
N LEU A 512 19.33 3.33 5.00
CA LEU A 512 18.65 2.94 6.25
C LEU A 512 18.04 4.17 6.96
N GLU A 513 18.77 5.27 7.07
CA GLU A 513 18.29 6.51 7.69
C GLU A 513 17.03 7.03 7.00
N ARG A 514 17.03 7.04 5.66
CA ARG A 514 15.90 7.50 4.86
C ARG A 514 14.67 6.58 4.95
N GLN A 515 14.85 5.29 5.22
CA GLN A 515 13.73 4.34 5.30
C GLN A 515 12.77 4.64 6.45
N VAL A 516 13.24 5.23 7.55
CA VAL A 516 12.37 5.51 8.69
C VAL A 516 11.29 6.55 8.32
N PRO A 517 11.64 7.79 7.91
CA PRO A 517 10.64 8.78 7.53
C PRO A 517 9.85 8.37 6.28
N THR A 518 10.46 7.67 5.32
CA THR A 518 9.77 7.15 4.13
C THR A 518 8.61 6.21 4.51
N GLY A 519 8.86 5.27 5.44
CA GLY A 519 7.82 4.37 5.92
C GLY A 519 6.72 5.09 6.70
N LEU A 520 7.07 6.14 7.44
CA LEU A 520 6.10 6.95 8.18
C LEU A 520 5.17 7.73 7.24
N ASP A 521 5.69 8.32 6.16
CA ASP A 521 4.86 9.00 5.15
C ASP A 521 3.99 8.04 4.37
N PHE A 522 4.53 6.87 4.02
CA PHE A 522 3.74 5.85 3.34
C PHE A 522 2.55 5.40 4.19
N THR A 523 2.78 5.12 5.47
CA THR A 523 1.71 4.72 6.38
C THR A 523 0.76 5.89 6.69
N ALA A 524 1.27 7.13 6.76
CA ALA A 524 0.45 8.34 6.87
C ALA A 524 -0.46 8.55 5.65
N SER A 525 -0.15 7.93 4.50
CA SER A 525 -1.01 7.95 3.30
C SER A 525 -2.15 6.92 3.35
N GLY A 526 -2.38 6.25 4.49
CA GLY A 526 -3.47 5.29 4.67
C GLY A 526 -3.17 3.87 4.16
N LEU A 527 -1.89 3.55 3.91
CA LEU A 527 -1.39 2.23 3.47
C LEU A 527 -0.60 1.58 4.60
N ALA A 528 -1.27 0.84 5.48
CA ALA A 528 -0.73 0.44 6.78
C ALA A 528 0.38 -0.63 6.76
N TYR A 529 0.50 -1.43 5.69
CA TYR A 529 1.41 -2.57 5.64
C TYR A 529 2.61 -2.30 4.74
N TRP A 530 3.67 -1.76 5.32
CA TRP A 530 4.89 -1.39 4.64
C TRP A 530 6.12 -2.04 5.27
N GLY A 531 7.17 -2.18 4.49
CA GLY A 531 8.49 -2.63 4.92
C GLY A 531 9.55 -2.22 3.91
N ASN A 532 10.72 -2.81 4.04
CA ASN A 532 11.85 -2.58 3.14
C ASN A 532 12.68 -3.85 3.00
N ASP A 533 13.63 -3.83 2.08
CA ASP A 533 14.60 -4.90 1.91
C ASP A 533 15.68 -4.79 2.98
N ILE A 534 15.64 -5.69 3.97
CA ILE A 534 16.60 -5.69 5.07
C ILE A 534 18.02 -5.85 4.53
N GLY A 535 18.86 -4.86 4.83
CA GLY A 535 20.25 -4.80 4.40
C GLY A 535 20.46 -4.16 3.04
N GLY A 536 19.42 -3.62 2.41
CA GLY A 536 19.43 -3.07 1.05
C GLY A 536 19.33 -4.15 -0.02
N TRP A 537 18.85 -3.78 -1.21
CA TRP A 537 18.70 -4.72 -2.33
C TRP A 537 19.97 -4.82 -3.18
N GLN A 538 20.65 -3.69 -3.45
CA GLN A 538 21.79 -3.61 -4.38
C GLN A 538 22.99 -4.43 -3.89
N GLU A 539 23.86 -4.81 -4.84
CA GLU A 539 25.08 -5.54 -4.57
C GLU A 539 26.14 -4.68 -3.88
N LEU A 540 26.98 -5.31 -3.07
CA LEU A 540 28.17 -4.67 -2.52
C LEU A 540 29.28 -4.62 -3.58
N PRO A 541 30.15 -3.57 -3.60
CA PRO A 541 31.14 -3.38 -4.65
C PRO A 541 32.09 -4.55 -4.90
N GLN A 542 32.45 -5.31 -3.86
CA GLN A 542 33.36 -6.45 -3.99
C GLN A 542 32.68 -7.71 -4.55
N GLN A 543 31.38 -7.71 -4.71
CA GLN A 543 30.63 -8.77 -5.38
C GLN A 543 30.63 -8.59 -6.90
N HIS A 544 31.09 -7.44 -7.38
CA HIS A 544 31.23 -7.16 -8.79
C HIS A 544 32.47 -7.91 -9.33
N THR A 545 32.28 -9.06 -9.95
CA THR A 545 33.33 -9.76 -10.67
C THR A 545 33.18 -9.50 -12.18
N PRO A 546 34.25 -9.66 -13.00
CA PRO A 546 34.15 -9.55 -14.45
C PRO A 546 33.06 -10.46 -15.07
N GLU A 547 32.71 -11.52 -14.35
CA GLU A 547 31.71 -12.52 -14.76
C GLU A 547 30.31 -12.21 -14.18
N HIS A 548 30.25 -11.46 -13.08
CA HIS A 548 29.02 -10.90 -12.49
C HIS A 548 29.03 -9.39 -12.69
N LYS A 549 28.45 -8.93 -13.77
CA LYS A 549 28.11 -7.51 -13.91
C LYS A 549 27.01 -7.18 -12.91
N PRO A 550 27.08 -6.01 -12.23
CA PRO A 550 25.97 -5.58 -11.39
C PRO A 550 24.68 -5.58 -12.22
N LEU A 551 23.60 -6.02 -11.62
CA LEU A 551 22.26 -5.98 -12.24
C LEU A 551 21.85 -4.54 -12.54
N LEU A 552 22.41 -3.58 -11.80
CA LEU A 552 22.27 -2.13 -12.02
C LEU A 552 23.63 -1.48 -12.19
N ASP A 553 23.74 -0.50 -13.08
CA ASP A 553 24.93 0.34 -13.18
C ASP A 553 25.13 1.09 -11.85
N PRO A 554 26.34 1.12 -11.25
CA PRO A 554 26.60 1.91 -10.05
C PRO A 554 26.27 3.41 -10.21
N SER A 555 26.22 3.93 -11.45
CA SER A 555 25.74 5.29 -11.73
C SER A 555 24.24 5.44 -11.52
N ASP A 556 23.46 4.38 -11.70
CA ASP A 556 22.01 4.35 -11.38
C ASP A 556 21.77 4.35 -9.87
N ALA A 557 22.79 4.00 -9.08
CA ALA A 557 22.75 4.03 -7.62
C ALA A 557 22.93 5.43 -7.02
N GLY A 558 22.85 6.52 -7.79
CA GLY A 558 22.94 7.89 -7.27
C GLY A 558 24.21 8.17 -6.44
N GLY A 559 25.27 7.36 -6.60
CA GLY A 559 26.51 7.47 -5.85
C GLY A 559 26.50 6.87 -4.44
N LEU A 560 25.43 6.24 -4.01
CA LEU A 560 25.37 5.50 -2.74
C LEU A 560 26.01 4.13 -2.93
N VAL A 561 27.21 3.95 -2.42
CA VAL A 561 27.97 2.70 -2.53
C VAL A 561 28.18 2.11 -1.15
N GLY A 562 27.68 0.89 -0.92
CA GLY A 562 27.88 0.15 0.33
C GLY A 562 29.34 -0.29 0.51
N HIS A 563 29.75 -0.48 1.74
CA HIS A 563 31.09 -0.95 2.11
C HIS A 563 31.00 -2.33 2.80
N ASN A 564 31.90 -3.26 2.45
CA ASN A 564 31.83 -4.61 3.01
C ASN A 564 32.19 -4.68 4.50
N ASP A 565 33.11 -3.81 4.95
CA ASP A 565 33.68 -3.92 6.31
C ASP A 565 32.65 -3.53 7.40
N ASP A 566 31.67 -2.67 7.06
CA ASP A 566 30.61 -2.24 7.99
C ASP A 566 29.28 -2.96 7.76
N TYR A 567 29.18 -3.77 6.70
CA TYR A 567 27.91 -4.41 6.31
C TYR A 567 27.33 -5.34 7.37
N PRO A 568 28.09 -6.14 8.13
CA PRO A 568 27.53 -6.95 9.22
C PRO A 568 26.85 -6.11 10.29
N GLU A 569 27.37 -4.94 10.65
CA GLU A 569 26.73 -3.99 11.58
C GLU A 569 25.47 -3.39 10.94
N LEU A 570 25.58 -2.88 9.70
CA LEU A 570 24.47 -2.28 8.98
C LEU A 570 23.26 -3.23 8.90
N VAL A 571 23.49 -4.47 8.45
CA VAL A 571 22.40 -5.45 8.32
C VAL A 571 21.82 -5.83 9.67
N THR A 572 22.61 -5.89 10.73
CA THR A 572 22.15 -6.15 12.10
C THR A 572 21.21 -5.05 12.57
N ARG A 573 21.62 -3.77 12.42
CA ARG A 573 20.76 -2.61 12.76
C ARG A 573 19.48 -2.57 11.92
N TRP A 574 19.55 -3.02 10.67
CA TRP A 574 18.38 -3.11 9.81
C TRP A 574 17.38 -4.18 10.27
N TYR A 575 17.87 -5.33 10.74
CA TYR A 575 17.02 -6.36 11.38
C TYR A 575 16.36 -5.86 12.68
N GLU A 576 17.08 -5.09 13.47
CA GLU A 576 16.54 -4.45 14.68
C GLU A 576 15.36 -3.52 14.33
N TYR A 577 15.55 -2.65 13.33
CA TYR A 577 14.51 -1.77 12.82
C TYR A 577 13.31 -2.56 12.26
N ALA A 578 13.57 -3.53 11.38
CA ALA A 578 12.54 -4.31 10.72
C ALA A 578 11.69 -5.17 11.68
N THR A 579 12.20 -5.46 12.88
CA THR A 579 11.43 -6.11 13.95
C THR A 579 10.19 -5.30 14.32
N PHE A 580 10.25 -3.98 14.17
CA PHE A 580 9.20 -3.04 14.49
C PHE A 580 8.63 -2.31 13.26
N THR A 581 8.70 -2.93 12.09
CA THR A 581 7.95 -2.53 10.90
C THR A 581 6.77 -3.46 10.66
N PRO A 582 5.71 -3.05 9.93
CA PRO A 582 4.59 -3.94 9.62
C PRO A 582 5.02 -5.22 8.91
N THR A 583 5.96 -5.16 7.99
CA THR A 583 6.50 -6.30 7.23
C THR A 583 7.99 -6.49 7.55
N MET A 584 8.42 -7.73 7.81
CA MET A 584 9.83 -8.08 8.08
C MET A 584 10.34 -9.03 6.99
N ARG A 585 11.09 -8.49 5.99
CA ARG A 585 11.56 -9.24 4.82
C ARG A 585 13.06 -8.99 4.56
N ALA A 586 13.88 -10.04 4.57
CA ALA A 586 15.21 -9.96 3.97
C ALA A 586 15.09 -10.16 2.46
N HIS A 587 15.75 -9.31 1.69
CA HIS A 587 15.86 -9.45 0.24
C HIS A 587 17.12 -8.71 -0.26
N GLY A 588 17.61 -9.08 -1.45
CA GLY A 588 18.72 -8.42 -2.09
C GLY A 588 19.35 -9.25 -3.20
N SER A 589 20.07 -8.59 -4.10
CA SER A 589 20.80 -9.20 -5.21
C SER A 589 22.18 -9.73 -4.79
N ARG A 590 22.64 -9.44 -3.59
CA ARG A 590 23.92 -9.92 -3.02
C ARG A 590 23.95 -11.44 -2.85
N GLY A 591 25.17 -12.02 -2.77
CA GLY A 591 25.40 -13.46 -2.78
C GLY A 591 24.63 -14.28 -1.74
N ALA A 592 24.38 -13.73 -0.54
CA ALA A 592 23.62 -14.38 0.51
C ALA A 592 22.81 -13.37 1.33
N THR A 593 21.59 -13.76 1.69
CA THR A 593 20.64 -12.93 2.48
C THR A 593 20.14 -13.66 3.74
N GLU A 594 20.62 -14.87 3.97
CA GLU A 594 20.25 -15.71 5.12
C GLU A 594 20.88 -15.19 6.40
N VAL A 595 20.17 -15.31 7.53
CA VAL A 595 20.56 -14.81 8.86
C VAL A 595 21.98 -15.19 9.28
N TRP A 596 22.43 -16.37 8.91
CA TRP A 596 23.75 -16.90 9.25
C TRP A 596 24.89 -16.46 8.34
N SER A 597 24.63 -15.57 7.39
CA SER A 597 25.61 -15.20 6.35
C SER A 597 26.53 -14.02 6.73
N TYR A 598 26.25 -13.37 7.88
CA TYR A 598 26.89 -12.10 8.27
C TYR A 598 27.89 -12.23 9.43
N GLY A 599 28.31 -13.46 9.75
CA GLY A 599 29.21 -13.74 10.87
C GLY A 599 28.46 -14.04 12.18
N LYS A 600 29.17 -14.67 13.12
CA LYS A 600 28.54 -15.22 14.33
C LYS A 600 27.95 -14.16 15.26
N GLU A 601 28.58 -13.00 15.36
CA GLU A 601 28.08 -11.92 16.22
C GLU A 601 26.78 -11.33 15.65
N ALA A 602 26.74 -11.04 14.35
CA ALA A 602 25.55 -10.59 13.67
C ALA A 602 24.44 -11.64 13.73
N GLU A 603 24.76 -12.92 13.45
CA GLU A 603 23.80 -14.03 13.56
C GLU A 603 23.17 -14.13 14.95
N ALA A 604 23.94 -13.95 16.01
CA ALA A 604 23.44 -14.02 17.38
C ALA A 604 22.44 -12.89 17.67
N VAL A 605 22.74 -11.67 17.24
CA VAL A 605 21.85 -10.51 17.43
C VAL A 605 20.60 -10.63 16.54
N ILE A 606 20.78 -10.92 15.27
CA ILE A 606 19.66 -11.06 14.32
C ILE A 606 18.69 -12.14 14.78
N SER A 607 19.20 -13.31 15.24
CA SER A 607 18.35 -14.38 15.73
C SER A 607 17.57 -14.00 17.00
N LYS A 608 18.15 -13.16 17.89
CA LYS A 608 17.43 -12.58 19.05
C LYS A 608 16.24 -11.72 18.57
N TYR A 609 16.43 -10.88 17.57
CA TYR A 609 15.36 -10.00 17.06
C TYR A 609 14.31 -10.76 16.24
N LEU A 610 14.68 -11.79 15.52
CA LEU A 610 13.71 -12.70 14.91
C LEU A 610 12.81 -13.34 15.97
N ARG A 611 13.39 -13.89 17.07
CA ARG A 611 12.59 -14.48 18.17
C ARG A 611 11.74 -13.44 18.88
N LEU A 612 12.24 -12.20 19.04
CA LEU A 612 11.46 -11.10 19.60
C LEU A 612 10.24 -10.79 18.73
N ARG A 613 10.42 -10.73 17.40
CA ARG A 613 9.32 -10.54 16.45
C ARG A 613 8.22 -11.57 16.64
N TYR A 614 8.59 -12.85 16.75
CA TYR A 614 7.62 -13.94 16.93
C TYR A 614 6.98 -13.92 18.32
N THR A 615 7.72 -13.54 19.34
CA THR A 615 7.13 -13.32 20.68
C THR A 615 6.08 -12.20 20.67
N LEU A 616 6.24 -11.19 19.82
CA LEU A 616 5.31 -10.06 19.66
C LEU A 616 4.13 -10.36 18.71
N ILE A 617 4.05 -11.51 18.05
CA ILE A 617 2.95 -11.82 17.11
C ILE A 617 1.55 -11.60 17.71
N PRO A 618 1.23 -11.99 18.97
CA PRO A 618 -0.09 -11.71 19.54
C PRO A 618 -0.40 -10.22 19.60
N TYR A 619 0.58 -9.39 19.93
CA TYR A 619 0.46 -7.93 19.90
C TYR A 619 0.28 -7.41 18.46
N ILE A 620 1.18 -7.77 17.56
CA ILE A 620 1.23 -7.27 16.17
C ILE A 620 -0.03 -7.69 15.40
N TYR A 621 -0.46 -8.94 15.55
CA TYR A 621 -1.66 -9.45 14.87
C TYR A 621 -2.94 -8.73 15.34
N SER A 622 -3.01 -8.41 16.64
CA SER A 622 -4.09 -7.59 17.19
C SER A 622 -4.09 -6.16 16.62
N LEU A 623 -2.91 -5.57 16.38
CA LEU A 623 -2.79 -4.28 15.68
C LEU A 623 -3.26 -4.38 14.23
N GLY A 624 -2.98 -5.50 13.54
CA GLY A 624 -3.51 -5.78 12.22
C GLY A 624 -5.05 -5.81 12.19
N MET A 625 -5.67 -6.42 13.19
CA MET A 625 -7.14 -6.41 13.33
C MET A 625 -7.66 -4.99 13.62
N HIS A 626 -6.99 -4.23 14.47
CA HIS A 626 -7.32 -2.83 14.70
C HIS A 626 -7.27 -1.99 13.40
N THR A 627 -6.26 -2.21 12.56
CA THR A 627 -6.17 -1.58 11.23
C THR A 627 -7.36 -1.99 10.34
N TYR A 628 -7.76 -3.25 10.34
CA TYR A 628 -8.95 -3.70 9.63
C TYR A 628 -10.21 -2.96 10.11
N ASP A 629 -10.38 -2.79 11.41
CA ASP A 629 -11.56 -2.14 12.00
C ASP A 629 -11.59 -0.63 11.75
N THR A 630 -10.45 0.04 11.79
CA THR A 630 -10.37 1.51 11.83
C THR A 630 -9.75 2.16 10.59
N GLY A 631 -8.88 1.44 9.87
CA GLY A 631 -8.03 2.00 8.81
C GLY A 631 -6.73 2.64 9.34
N ALA A 632 -6.58 2.82 10.65
CA ALA A 632 -5.41 3.45 11.23
C ALA A 632 -4.15 2.57 11.12
N PRO A 633 -2.99 3.11 10.70
CA PRO A 633 -1.74 2.38 10.69
C PRO A 633 -1.21 2.17 12.10
N PHE A 634 -0.36 1.16 12.31
CA PHE A 634 0.29 0.91 13.60
C PHE A 634 1.81 1.19 13.60
N MET A 635 2.44 1.47 12.46
CA MET A 635 3.70 2.20 12.37
C MET A 635 3.33 3.67 12.18
N ARG A 636 3.58 4.53 13.18
CA ARG A 636 2.94 5.84 13.32
C ARG A 636 3.97 6.91 13.63
N ALA A 637 3.96 7.99 12.85
CA ALA A 637 4.73 9.18 13.19
C ALA A 637 4.24 9.79 14.52
N LEU A 638 5.14 10.37 15.28
CA LEU A 638 4.86 10.83 16.65
C LEU A 638 3.72 11.86 16.72
N PHE A 639 3.56 12.69 15.69
CA PHE A 639 2.46 13.68 15.66
C PHE A 639 1.06 13.04 15.73
N MET A 640 0.92 11.77 15.29
CA MET A 640 -0.36 11.07 15.32
C MET A 640 -0.83 10.74 16.75
N ASP A 641 0.11 10.46 17.65
CA ASP A 641 -0.18 10.04 19.01
C ASP A 641 0.04 11.15 20.06
N PHE A 642 0.76 12.22 19.66
CA PHE A 642 1.11 13.35 20.52
C PHE A 642 0.83 14.71 19.84
N PRO A 643 -0.42 14.96 19.39
CA PRO A 643 -0.75 16.17 18.60
C PRO A 643 -0.57 17.50 19.39
N ASN A 644 -0.49 17.43 20.72
CA ASN A 644 -0.30 18.59 21.58
C ASN A 644 1.18 18.88 21.92
N ASP A 645 2.09 18.02 21.49
CA ASP A 645 3.53 18.22 21.66
C ASP A 645 4.13 18.75 20.37
N THR A 646 4.40 20.05 20.33
CA THR A 646 4.93 20.73 19.13
C THR A 646 6.34 20.27 18.74
N ASN A 647 7.08 19.62 19.64
CA ASN A 647 8.43 19.13 19.34
C ASN A 647 8.42 17.91 18.39
N VAL A 648 7.30 17.17 18.33
CA VAL A 648 7.25 15.92 17.53
C VAL A 648 6.93 16.14 16.05
N ALA A 649 6.59 17.36 15.65
CA ALA A 649 6.11 17.63 14.30
C ALA A 649 7.05 17.18 13.17
N ASN A 650 8.36 17.22 13.39
CA ASN A 650 9.36 16.85 12.39
C ASN A 650 10.39 15.83 12.90
N ILE A 651 9.99 14.96 13.84
CA ILE A 651 10.83 13.83 14.27
C ILE A 651 10.53 12.66 13.34
N GLY A 652 11.45 12.39 12.39
CA GLY A 652 11.31 11.34 11.38
C GLY A 652 12.19 10.10 11.64
N ASP A 653 13.00 10.11 12.71
CA ASP A 653 13.92 9.02 13.06
C ASP A 653 13.47 8.21 14.30
N GLU A 654 12.27 8.50 14.78
CA GLU A 654 11.59 7.82 15.89
C GLU A 654 10.10 7.71 15.58
N TYR A 655 9.45 6.64 16.06
CA TYR A 655 8.03 6.41 15.78
C TYR A 655 7.36 5.52 16.81
N MET A 656 6.02 5.56 16.85
CA MET A 656 5.22 4.59 17.60
C MET A 656 4.98 3.32 16.78
N PHE A 657 5.17 2.16 17.41
CA PHE A 657 4.74 0.88 16.88
C PHE A 657 3.57 0.35 17.73
N GLY A 658 2.37 0.59 17.22
CA GLY A 658 1.14 0.50 17.98
C GLY A 658 1.09 1.50 19.14
N PRO A 659 0.18 1.35 20.09
CA PRO A 659 0.00 2.32 21.18
C PRO A 659 1.11 2.26 22.23
N ALA A 660 1.94 1.20 22.24
CA ALA A 660 2.84 0.90 23.34
C ALA A 660 4.29 1.29 23.09
N PHE A 661 4.85 0.99 21.95
CA PHE A 661 6.29 1.10 21.72
C PHE A 661 6.70 2.39 21.02
N LEU A 662 7.66 3.12 21.60
CA LEU A 662 8.46 4.14 20.91
C LEU A 662 9.75 3.47 20.45
N VAL A 663 9.95 3.44 19.15
CA VAL A 663 11.08 2.80 18.47
C VAL A 663 12.02 3.86 17.95
N ALA A 664 13.30 3.76 18.27
CA ALA A 664 14.31 4.70 17.84
C ALA A 664 15.49 3.95 17.18
N PRO A 665 15.43 3.65 15.87
CA PRO A 665 16.45 2.88 15.16
C PRO A 665 17.83 3.57 15.18
N VAL A 666 18.90 2.77 15.21
CA VAL A 666 20.27 3.26 15.03
C VAL A 666 20.59 3.24 13.54
N THR A 667 20.77 4.40 12.94
CA THR A 667 20.98 4.58 11.50
C THR A 667 22.38 5.10 11.14
N GLN A 668 23.32 5.06 12.08
CA GLN A 668 24.70 5.51 11.86
C GLN A 668 25.67 4.48 12.39
N GLN A 669 26.74 4.25 11.62
CA GLN A 669 27.79 3.28 11.93
C GLN A 669 28.49 3.56 13.29
N GLY A 670 28.80 2.49 14.01
CA GLY A 670 29.63 2.52 15.23
C GLY A 670 29.00 3.26 16.40
N ARG A 671 27.69 3.50 16.39
CA ARG A 671 27.00 4.18 17.49
C ARG A 671 26.64 3.19 18.60
N GLU A 672 27.12 3.51 19.81
CA GLU A 672 26.76 2.80 21.05
C GLU A 672 25.72 3.53 21.90
N SER A 673 25.30 4.71 21.46
CA SER A 673 24.20 5.49 22.01
C SER A 673 23.58 6.41 20.97
N ARG A 674 22.34 6.84 21.22
CA ARG A 674 21.69 7.92 20.46
C ARG A 674 20.76 8.74 21.32
N ARG A 675 20.53 9.97 20.91
CA ARG A 675 19.51 10.83 21.51
C ARG A 675 18.12 10.35 21.08
N VAL A 676 17.19 10.27 22.03
CA VAL A 676 15.79 9.90 21.83
C VAL A 676 14.91 10.93 22.51
N TYR A 677 13.95 11.48 21.79
CA TYR A 677 12.94 12.36 22.35
C TYR A 677 11.80 11.52 22.92
N LEU A 678 11.53 11.64 24.20
CA LEU A 678 10.38 11.00 24.85
C LEU A 678 9.21 12.00 24.82
N PRO A 679 8.17 11.79 23.99
CA PRO A 679 7.07 12.73 23.85
C PRO A 679 6.38 13.09 25.17
N ALA A 680 5.94 14.35 25.27
CA ALA A 680 5.23 14.85 26.43
C ALA A 680 3.83 14.24 26.57
N GLY A 681 3.24 14.34 27.77
CA GLY A 681 1.89 13.82 28.04
C GLY A 681 1.84 12.35 28.48
N SER A 682 2.99 11.68 28.59
CA SER A 682 3.14 10.34 29.16
C SER A 682 4.49 10.18 29.85
N ASP A 683 4.57 9.27 30.83
CA ASP A 683 5.85 8.70 31.29
C ASP A 683 6.22 7.53 30.33
N TRP A 684 7.50 7.13 30.40
CA TRP A 684 8.06 6.10 29.52
C TRP A 684 8.89 5.11 30.35
N TYR A 685 8.91 3.85 29.91
CA TYR A 685 9.78 2.82 30.46
C TYR A 685 10.79 2.40 29.42
N ASN A 686 12.08 2.38 29.74
CA ASN A 686 13.05 1.70 28.91
C ASN A 686 12.69 0.19 28.87
N TYR A 687 12.47 -0.35 27.67
CA TYR A 687 12.03 -1.74 27.50
C TYR A 687 13.02 -2.77 28.07
N TRP A 688 14.31 -2.44 28.01
CA TRP A 688 15.39 -3.36 28.39
C TRP A 688 15.72 -3.33 29.87
N THR A 689 15.75 -2.15 30.47
CA THR A 689 16.14 -1.94 31.87
C THR A 689 14.95 -1.81 32.83
N HIS A 690 13.77 -1.52 32.29
CA HIS A 690 12.55 -1.16 33.05
C HIS A 690 12.63 0.17 33.80
N GLU A 691 13.68 0.95 33.56
CA GLU A 691 13.79 2.31 34.14
C GLU A 691 12.63 3.20 33.66
N LYS A 692 11.98 3.89 34.62
CA LYS A 692 10.90 4.82 34.34
C LYS A 692 11.42 6.23 34.12
N LEU A 693 11.06 6.86 33.03
CA LEU A 693 11.51 8.18 32.60
C LEU A 693 10.31 9.10 32.35
N LYS A 694 10.50 10.41 32.59
CA LYS A 694 9.47 11.41 32.28
C LYS A 694 9.44 11.71 30.78
N GLY A 695 8.25 12.00 30.25
CA GLY A 695 8.10 12.55 28.91
C GLY A 695 8.45 14.04 28.83
N GLY A 696 8.47 14.59 27.63
CA GLY A 696 8.82 15.98 27.34
C GLY A 696 10.32 16.28 27.43
N GLN A 697 11.18 15.27 27.25
CA GLN A 697 12.64 15.43 27.32
C GLN A 697 13.37 14.56 26.29
N THR A 698 14.59 14.94 25.96
CA THR A 698 15.53 14.11 25.20
C THR A 698 16.45 13.38 26.16
N VAL A 699 16.61 12.07 25.96
CA VAL A 699 17.52 11.21 26.73
C VAL A 699 18.63 10.67 25.83
N GLU A 700 19.81 10.40 26.42
CA GLU A 700 20.85 9.62 25.76
C GLU A 700 20.59 8.15 26.04
N ALA A 701 20.14 7.42 25.03
CA ALA A 701 19.80 6.01 25.15
C ALA A 701 20.98 5.14 24.72
N ALA A 702 21.38 4.18 25.57
CA ALA A 702 22.40 3.19 25.21
C ALA A 702 21.92 2.33 24.04
N ALA A 703 22.81 2.10 23.09
CA ALA A 703 22.56 1.38 21.86
C ALA A 703 23.75 0.51 21.42
N PRO A 704 24.32 -0.35 22.29
CA PRO A 704 25.27 -1.34 21.82
C PRO A 704 24.65 -2.22 20.74
N ILE A 705 25.45 -2.92 19.95
CA ILE A 705 24.96 -3.62 18.73
C ILE A 705 23.79 -4.60 18.95
N GLU A 706 23.62 -5.08 20.16
CA GLU A 706 22.53 -5.98 20.53
C GLU A 706 21.25 -5.28 21.04
N ILE A 707 21.23 -3.93 21.06
CA ILE A 707 20.14 -3.15 21.65
C ILE A 707 19.70 -2.03 20.70
N ILE A 708 18.48 -2.13 20.18
CA ILE A 708 17.76 -0.96 19.64
C ILE A 708 17.17 -0.16 20.80
N PRO A 709 17.35 1.16 20.86
CA PRO A 709 16.63 2.00 21.81
C PRO A 709 15.11 1.84 21.64
N LEU A 710 14.48 1.34 22.68
CA LEU A 710 13.07 0.96 22.69
C LEU A 710 12.45 1.38 24.03
N PHE A 711 11.39 2.16 23.97
CA PHE A 711 10.66 2.62 25.15
C PHE A 711 9.21 2.19 25.10
N VAL A 712 8.61 2.01 26.26
CA VAL A 712 7.20 1.64 26.38
C VAL A 712 6.46 2.77 27.09
N ARG A 713 5.36 3.20 26.48
CA ARG A 713 4.48 4.23 27.02
C ARG A 713 3.86 3.73 28.33
N ALA A 714 3.87 4.54 29.38
CA ALA A 714 3.18 4.24 30.63
C ALA A 714 1.66 4.10 30.40
N GLY A 715 1.04 3.12 31.02
CA GLY A 715 -0.32 2.71 30.74
C GLY A 715 -0.43 1.83 29.49
N SER A 716 0.54 0.92 29.27
CA SER A 716 0.50 -0.04 28.14
C SER A 716 0.33 -1.48 28.62
N ILE A 717 -0.39 -2.25 27.83
CA ILE A 717 -0.59 -3.70 27.99
C ILE A 717 0.00 -4.40 26.77
N ILE A 718 0.96 -5.30 26.96
CA ILE A 718 1.66 -6.00 25.87
C ILE A 718 1.50 -7.51 26.06
N PRO A 719 0.63 -8.18 25.28
CA PRO A 719 0.56 -9.64 25.26
C PRO A 719 1.76 -10.22 24.51
N LEU A 720 2.47 -11.16 25.12
CA LEU A 720 3.62 -11.84 24.55
C LEU A 720 3.37 -13.33 24.43
N GLY A 721 3.61 -13.89 23.25
CA GLY A 721 3.52 -15.32 22.98
C GLY A 721 4.79 -16.09 23.36
N ILE A 722 4.69 -17.40 23.37
CA ILE A 722 5.89 -18.26 23.40
C ILE A 722 6.69 -18.12 22.11
N ASP A 723 7.96 -18.50 22.13
CA ASP A 723 8.78 -18.62 20.92
C ASP A 723 8.26 -19.77 20.04
N ILE A 724 8.01 -19.48 18.77
CA ILE A 724 7.51 -20.44 17.77
C ILE A 724 8.36 -20.34 16.51
N GLN A 725 8.39 -21.39 15.69
CA GLN A 725 9.16 -21.40 14.44
C GLN A 725 8.38 -20.90 13.21
N ASN A 726 7.06 -20.82 13.31
CA ASN A 726 6.17 -20.23 12.30
C ASN A 726 4.82 -19.90 12.93
N THR A 727 4.08 -19.02 12.29
CA THR A 727 2.78 -18.51 12.79
C THR A 727 1.62 -19.49 12.61
N ALA A 728 1.82 -20.61 11.87
CA ALA A 728 0.86 -21.69 11.78
C ALA A 728 0.86 -22.57 13.06
N ALA A 729 1.94 -22.52 13.83
CA ALA A 729 2.02 -23.23 15.10
C ALA A 729 1.13 -22.58 16.16
N PRO A 730 0.48 -23.36 17.05
CA PRO A 730 -0.25 -22.79 18.19
C PRO A 730 0.67 -21.93 19.05
N GLN A 731 0.23 -20.71 19.36
CA GLN A 731 1.00 -19.76 20.15
C GLN A 731 0.23 -19.31 21.40
N PRO A 732 0.25 -20.07 22.50
CA PRO A 732 -0.29 -19.60 23.75
C PRO A 732 0.52 -18.40 24.26
N LEU A 733 -0.12 -17.55 25.04
CA LEU A 733 0.58 -16.45 25.71
C LEU A 733 1.61 -16.98 26.71
N LYS A 734 2.78 -16.38 26.67
CA LYS A 734 3.83 -16.56 27.67
C LYS A 734 3.59 -15.64 28.87
N GLU A 735 3.29 -14.38 28.63
CA GLU A 735 3.01 -13.36 29.62
C GLU A 735 2.21 -12.19 29.04
N VAL A 736 1.55 -11.44 29.89
CA VAL A 736 0.95 -10.13 29.58
C VAL A 736 1.66 -9.09 30.45
N ARG A 737 2.50 -8.27 29.82
CA ARG A 737 3.21 -7.19 30.53
C ARG A 737 2.32 -5.97 30.64
N VAL A 738 2.29 -5.42 31.85
CA VAL A 738 1.65 -4.14 32.13
C VAL A 738 2.73 -3.15 32.55
N TYR A 739 2.71 -1.96 31.94
CA TYR A 739 3.56 -0.84 32.27
C TYR A 739 2.71 0.25 32.93
N PRO A 740 2.68 0.36 34.24
CA PRO A 740 1.77 1.23 34.98
C PRO A 740 1.97 2.73 34.69
N GLY A 741 0.98 3.55 35.07
CA GLY A 741 1.04 5.01 34.98
C GLY A 741 -0.29 5.66 34.63
N LYS A 742 -1.20 4.90 34.00
CA LYS A 742 -2.63 5.24 33.83
C LYS A 742 -3.40 3.97 33.53
N SER A 743 -4.72 4.00 33.71
CA SER A 743 -5.60 2.92 33.25
C SER A 743 -5.53 2.79 31.74
N ALA A 744 -5.61 1.56 31.22
CA ALA A 744 -5.40 1.26 29.81
C ALA A 744 -6.22 0.04 29.36
N ASP A 745 -6.50 0.01 28.07
CA ASP A 745 -7.20 -1.07 27.40
C ASP A 745 -6.35 -1.63 26.26
N PHE A 746 -6.46 -2.93 26.03
CA PHE A 746 -5.89 -3.60 24.84
C PHE A 746 -6.84 -4.71 24.38
N THR A 747 -7.17 -4.71 23.12
CA THR A 747 -7.97 -5.76 22.51
C THR A 747 -7.06 -6.79 21.87
N LEU A 748 -6.94 -7.96 22.49
CA LEU A 748 -6.23 -9.11 21.96
C LEU A 748 -7.14 -9.85 20.97
N TYR A 749 -6.66 -10.08 19.76
CA TYR A 749 -7.36 -10.80 18.71
C TYR A 749 -6.58 -12.01 18.22
N ASP A 750 -7.27 -13.11 17.96
CA ASP A 750 -6.70 -14.32 17.34
C ASP A 750 -7.76 -15.07 16.54
N ASP A 751 -7.35 -15.69 15.42
CA ASP A 751 -8.16 -16.53 14.54
C ASP A 751 -7.32 -17.64 13.89
N ASP A 752 -7.81 -18.25 12.80
CA ASP A 752 -7.06 -19.29 12.07
C ASP A 752 -5.86 -18.77 11.29
N GLY A 753 -5.73 -17.46 11.11
CA GLY A 753 -4.64 -16.80 10.41
C GLY A 753 -4.64 -16.96 8.88
N VAL A 754 -5.58 -17.70 8.27
CA VAL A 754 -5.56 -18.06 6.84
C VAL A 754 -6.86 -17.81 6.09
N SER A 755 -8.02 -17.98 6.74
CA SER A 755 -9.32 -17.81 6.08
C SER A 755 -9.90 -16.41 6.23
N TYR A 756 -10.91 -16.07 5.42
CA TYR A 756 -11.67 -14.82 5.56
C TYR A 756 -12.80 -14.88 6.59
N ASP A 757 -12.77 -15.87 7.49
CA ASP A 757 -13.81 -16.02 8.49
C ASP A 757 -13.87 -14.87 9.51
N TYR A 758 -12.75 -14.11 9.67
CA TYR A 758 -12.71 -12.89 10.47
C TYR A 758 -13.73 -11.83 9.99
N GLU A 759 -13.98 -11.73 8.68
CA GLU A 759 -14.99 -10.82 8.10
C GLU A 759 -16.43 -11.20 8.54
N LYS A 760 -16.62 -12.42 9.02
CA LYS A 760 -17.88 -12.94 9.55
C LYS A 760 -17.92 -12.91 11.08
N GLY A 761 -16.95 -12.24 11.71
CA GLY A 761 -16.82 -12.18 13.17
C GLY A 761 -16.34 -13.49 13.80
N LYS A 762 -15.78 -14.43 13.01
CA LYS A 762 -15.20 -15.67 13.53
C LYS A 762 -13.75 -15.43 13.94
N GLY A 763 -13.54 -15.28 15.20
CA GLY A 763 -12.25 -15.08 15.83
C GLY A 763 -12.42 -15.04 17.33
N ARG A 764 -11.32 -14.96 18.05
CA ARG A 764 -11.35 -14.80 19.51
C ARG A 764 -10.89 -13.38 19.83
N THR A 765 -11.75 -12.65 20.49
CA THR A 765 -11.45 -11.32 21.02
C THR A 765 -11.42 -11.39 22.54
N THR A 766 -10.38 -10.82 23.13
CA THR A 766 -10.26 -10.67 24.59
C THR A 766 -9.94 -9.23 24.90
N HIS A 767 -10.79 -8.57 25.64
CA HIS A 767 -10.57 -7.19 26.11
C HIS A 767 -9.81 -7.22 27.40
N LEU A 768 -8.58 -6.73 27.39
CA LEU A 768 -7.71 -6.57 28.54
C LEU A 768 -7.86 -5.15 29.07
N HIS A 769 -8.17 -5.00 30.36
CA HIS A 769 -8.32 -3.70 31.01
C HIS A 769 -7.43 -3.62 32.25
N TRP A 770 -6.48 -2.67 32.25
CA TRP A 770 -5.67 -2.31 33.41
C TRP A 770 -6.32 -1.18 34.19
N ASN A 771 -6.62 -1.43 35.47
CA ASN A 771 -7.07 -0.40 36.41
C ASN A 771 -5.88 0.10 37.23
N GLU A 772 -5.46 1.34 36.98
CA GLU A 772 -4.29 1.92 37.66
C GLU A 772 -4.47 2.11 39.16
N GLU A 773 -5.65 2.50 39.61
CA GLU A 773 -5.92 2.72 41.03
C GLU A 773 -5.89 1.43 41.85
N ARG A 774 -6.38 0.34 41.23
CA ARG A 774 -6.43 -0.98 41.88
C ARG A 774 -5.20 -1.83 41.61
N GLN A 775 -4.35 -1.39 40.69
CA GLN A 775 -3.20 -2.16 40.19
C GLN A 775 -3.60 -3.58 39.77
N GLU A 776 -4.70 -3.67 39.01
CA GLU A 776 -5.32 -4.91 38.63
C GLU A 776 -5.56 -4.95 37.12
N LEU A 777 -5.14 -6.06 36.48
CA LEU A 777 -5.49 -6.38 35.11
C LEU A 777 -6.70 -7.33 35.11
N THR A 778 -7.73 -6.98 34.38
CA THR A 778 -8.90 -7.82 34.11
C THR A 778 -8.97 -8.21 32.63
N ALA A 779 -9.68 -9.30 32.32
CA ALA A 779 -9.93 -9.74 30.97
C ALA A 779 -11.40 -10.12 30.80
N GLU A 780 -12.00 -9.62 29.70
CA GLU A 780 -13.32 -10.02 29.25
C GLU A 780 -13.17 -10.77 27.91
N GLY A 781 -13.69 -11.99 27.83
CA GLY A 781 -13.55 -12.90 26.70
C GLY A 781 -12.66 -14.12 26.99
N ALA A 782 -12.41 -14.91 25.97
CA ALA A 782 -11.67 -16.18 26.11
C ALA A 782 -10.15 -15.96 26.07
N MET A 783 -9.48 -16.19 27.19
CA MET A 783 -8.01 -16.19 27.23
C MET A 783 -7.42 -17.45 26.60
N PRO A 784 -6.40 -17.35 25.76
CA PRO A 784 -5.72 -18.52 25.21
C PRO A 784 -4.81 -19.21 26.27
N GLY A 785 -5.23 -20.35 26.74
CA GLY A 785 -4.39 -21.35 27.41
C GLY A 785 -4.26 -21.29 28.92
N ARG A 786 -3.88 -20.15 29.51
CA ARG A 786 -3.61 -20.00 30.96
C ARG A 786 -4.53 -18.99 31.61
N SER A 787 -4.67 -19.05 32.92
CA SER A 787 -5.39 -18.03 33.66
C SER A 787 -4.65 -16.68 33.58
N LEU A 788 -5.40 -15.57 33.48
CA LEU A 788 -4.83 -14.23 33.46
C LEU A 788 -3.86 -13.99 34.61
N LYS A 789 -4.21 -14.46 35.82
CA LYS A 789 -3.38 -14.31 37.02
C LYS A 789 -1.98 -14.92 36.91
N GLU A 790 -1.84 -16.01 36.13
CA GLU A 790 -0.54 -16.65 35.87
C GLU A 790 0.29 -15.96 34.79
N LEU A 791 -0.37 -15.16 33.95
CA LEU A 791 0.25 -14.49 32.79
C LEU A 791 0.67 -13.06 33.08
N VAL A 792 0.04 -12.40 34.06
CA VAL A 792 0.27 -10.98 34.34
C VAL A 792 1.63 -10.74 34.93
N LYS A 793 2.37 -9.82 34.34
CA LYS A 793 3.62 -9.27 34.85
C LYS A 793 3.55 -7.75 34.85
N VAL A 794 3.37 -7.17 36.02
CA VAL A 794 3.44 -5.72 36.24
C VAL A 794 4.91 -5.30 36.29
N ILE A 795 5.30 -4.35 35.44
CA ILE A 795 6.66 -3.81 35.44
C ILE A 795 6.76 -2.73 36.54
N PRO A 796 7.78 -2.77 37.42
CA PRO A 796 7.85 -1.91 38.59
C PRO A 796 8.05 -0.43 38.27
#